data_d65fd7a342d1a48bcd4a7347db5694a1
#
_entry.id   d65fd7a342d1a48bcd4a7347db5694a1
#
_cell.length_a   1.000
_cell.length_b   1.000
_cell.length_c   1.000
_cell.angle_alpha   90.00
_cell.angle_beta   90.00
_cell.angle_gamma   90.00
#
_symmetry.space_group_name_H-M   'P 1'
#
loop_
_entity.id
_entity.type
_entity.pdbx_description
1 polymer ?
#
loop_
_entity_poly.entity_id
_entity_poly.type
_entity_poly.pdbx_seq_one_letter_code
_entity_poly.pdbx_strand_id
1 'polypeptide(L)'
;MKSAHRFPGIALATAVASLGGGIAAADESIYFSELPVVASVSRLPQRLADAPTAVTVIDRDMIKASGVRDLNDVFRLVPGFQTYPHTTEPARVSYHGLNDEDYSPRVQVLIDGRSMYSPLFGNGVNWATIPVALDDIERIEVVRGTNSVSYGSNAFLGVINIITVDPALTRGLSVSVSHGSQNVRDQALRLGGQIGEVGDFRLTYRQLNDDALADRGDWIDNFRSRLVDFRADMALDERNSLQINAGQAEGVTGVGRLNGGRLFGQPTNPIRSLRQTNTYAQLTWRHASSPNSDHQLRYAYVADRSDDAFNIVVPLVPAQVFHINQSGDEGIRHELEFLSNQSLGAVGRIAWGASWRNDTMRSAWVLPGQGTVQRETGRIFGNWEGKPASWLTTNLGLAGENDSLAGFSWSPRLSANFHANAENTIRVGYSRAQRTGSIHDYRADYWSSLTKYQFRADPNMPTERLDTWELGYLGDWRDWRASLDVRLFDEKIHDRLYIIDRDASNIPGNSIPSLTMPIQDVRIRGIEYQLKWQPFEPTRLVLGQTFTDIDSDYLASALSYPKGTLSRPSDYSNIEQLTERSTPRRATSLLWMQALPYKLQFSLAGYWQDKMKWSKNTWSEKYRRFDVRLAYPFRWATWGGEVAYTVQSLNGGHNEYKWSGDPNDRVVDRRQWLTLRLDY
;
A
#
# COMPACT_ATOMS: atom_id res chain seq x y z
N MET A 1 37.22 -24.42 -5.88
CA MET A 1 37.70 -24.87 -4.55
C MET A 1 36.63 -24.52 -3.54
N LYS A 2 35.97 -25.53 -2.97
CA LYS A 2 34.87 -25.38 -2.01
C LYS A 2 35.44 -25.06 -0.62
N SER A 3 35.08 -23.94 -0.03
CA SER A 3 35.38 -23.62 1.36
C SER A 3 34.07 -23.74 2.16
N ALA A 4 34.00 -24.79 2.97
CA ALA A 4 32.93 -25.03 3.91
C ALA A 4 33.19 -24.22 5.18
N HIS A 5 32.34 -23.25 5.50
CA HIS A 5 32.37 -22.60 6.81
C HIS A 5 31.56 -23.41 7.81
N ARG A 6 32.29 -23.98 8.78
CA ARG A 6 31.70 -24.63 9.96
C ARG A 6 31.27 -23.57 10.98
N PHE A 7 30.05 -23.68 11.46
CA PHE A 7 29.51 -22.89 12.58
C PHE A 7 30.07 -23.44 13.90
N PRO A 8 30.47 -22.60 14.89
CA PRO A 8 30.73 -23.05 16.24
C PRO A 8 29.41 -23.30 16.98
N GLY A 9 29.28 -24.53 17.53
CA GLY A 9 28.13 -24.91 18.34
C GLY A 9 28.15 -24.17 19.69
N ILE A 10 27.03 -23.50 20.01
CA ILE A 10 26.78 -22.97 21.35
C ILE A 10 25.98 -24.03 22.10
N ALA A 11 26.60 -24.61 23.13
CA ALA A 11 25.96 -25.51 24.06
C ALA A 11 25.00 -24.73 24.97
N LEU A 12 23.68 -24.98 24.87
CA LEU A 12 22.69 -24.42 25.76
C LEU A 12 22.56 -25.30 27.00
N ALA A 13 22.99 -24.80 28.15
CA ALA A 13 22.82 -25.49 29.44
C ALA A 13 21.36 -25.43 29.89
N THR A 14 20.80 -26.60 30.14
CA THR A 14 19.42 -26.79 30.63
C THR A 14 19.39 -26.55 32.15
N ALA A 15 18.68 -25.54 32.61
CA ALA A 15 18.24 -25.40 34.01
C ALA A 15 16.72 -25.43 34.06
N VAL A 16 16.16 -26.52 34.56
CA VAL A 16 14.73 -26.68 34.86
C VAL A 16 14.50 -26.16 36.28
N ALA A 17 13.72 -25.10 36.44
CA ALA A 17 13.15 -24.73 37.72
C ALA A 17 11.64 -24.66 37.58
N SER A 18 10.96 -25.55 38.26
CA SER A 18 9.50 -25.61 38.41
C SER A 18 9.02 -24.51 39.34
N LEU A 19 8.14 -23.60 38.83
CA LEU A 19 7.30 -22.75 39.66
C LEU A 19 5.89 -22.75 39.08
N GLY A 20 4.99 -23.39 39.81
CA GLY A 20 3.57 -23.29 39.61
C GLY A 20 3.07 -21.88 39.99
N GLY A 21 2.44 -21.21 39.10
CA GLY A 21 1.73 -19.95 39.32
C GLY A 21 0.54 -19.89 38.38
N GLY A 22 -0.65 -19.64 38.93
CA GLY A 22 -1.93 -19.67 38.24
C GLY A 22 -1.96 -18.86 36.94
N ILE A 23 -2.55 -19.45 35.93
CA ILE A 23 -2.77 -18.88 34.60
C ILE A 23 -3.89 -17.84 34.73
N ALA A 24 -3.54 -16.55 34.66
CA ALA A 24 -4.51 -15.57 34.21
C ALA A 24 -4.60 -15.76 32.68
N ALA A 25 -5.64 -16.43 32.24
CA ALA A 25 -5.99 -16.46 30.82
C ALA A 25 -6.26 -15.01 30.41
N ALA A 26 -5.49 -14.50 29.46
CA ALA A 26 -5.91 -13.31 28.75
C ALA A 26 -7.26 -13.62 28.12
N ASP A 27 -8.21 -12.73 28.29
CA ASP A 27 -9.59 -12.90 27.84
C ASP A 27 -9.61 -12.87 26.28
N GLU A 28 -9.40 -14.04 25.65
CA GLU A 28 -9.40 -14.22 24.20
C GLU A 28 -10.84 -14.19 23.62
N SER A 29 -11.86 -14.04 24.45
CA SER A 29 -13.27 -14.02 24.04
C SER A 29 -13.66 -12.77 23.24
N ILE A 30 -12.80 -11.76 23.18
CA ILE A 30 -13.02 -10.47 22.50
C ILE A 30 -13.03 -10.60 20.97
N TYR A 31 -12.37 -11.60 20.39
CA TYR A 31 -12.15 -11.69 18.94
C TYR A 31 -13.36 -12.05 18.08
N PHE A 32 -14.41 -12.65 18.66
CA PHE A 32 -15.65 -13.01 17.95
C PHE A 32 -16.92 -12.45 18.63
N SER A 33 -16.77 -11.56 19.60
CA SER A 33 -17.94 -10.97 20.27
C SER A 33 -18.75 -10.05 19.34
N GLU A 34 -18.10 -9.35 18.41
CA GLU A 34 -18.74 -8.54 17.38
C GLU A 34 -17.80 -8.33 16.18
N LEU A 35 -18.34 -8.23 14.94
CA LEU A 35 -17.57 -7.79 13.78
C LEU A 35 -16.99 -6.40 14.04
N PRO A 36 -15.74 -6.15 13.61
CA PRO A 36 -15.07 -4.87 13.87
C PRO A 36 -15.87 -3.70 13.30
N VAL A 37 -15.88 -2.59 14.04
CA VAL A 37 -16.38 -1.31 13.56
C VAL A 37 -15.33 -0.69 12.66
N VAL A 38 -15.73 -0.34 11.44
CA VAL A 38 -14.88 0.30 10.43
C VAL A 38 -15.38 1.69 10.10
N ALA A 39 -14.47 2.62 9.87
CA ALA A 39 -14.80 3.99 9.46
C ALA A 39 -14.25 4.34 8.07
N SER A 40 -13.44 3.47 7.47
CA SER A 40 -12.72 3.75 6.24
C SER A 40 -13.61 3.88 5.00
N VAL A 41 -14.83 3.35 5.02
CA VAL A 41 -15.69 3.39 3.82
C VAL A 41 -16.45 4.71 3.71
N SER A 42 -17.22 5.06 4.73
CA SER A 42 -18.16 6.19 4.71
C SER A 42 -17.74 7.36 5.59
N ARG A 43 -16.62 7.27 6.28
CA ARG A 43 -16.18 8.17 7.35
C ARG A 43 -17.09 8.14 8.60
N LEU A 44 -18.11 7.27 8.60
CA LEU A 44 -18.94 6.95 9.76
C LEU A 44 -18.46 5.64 10.39
N PRO A 45 -18.35 5.53 11.71
CA PRO A 45 -18.13 4.25 12.37
C PRO A 45 -19.31 3.31 12.07
N GLN A 46 -19.07 2.19 11.39
CA GLN A 46 -20.10 1.25 10.91
C GLN A 46 -19.69 -0.18 11.24
N ARG A 47 -20.66 -1.05 11.55
CA ARG A 47 -20.43 -2.49 11.53
C ARG A 47 -20.14 -2.93 10.08
N LEU A 48 -19.37 -3.98 9.88
CA LEU A 48 -19.09 -4.50 8.52
C LEU A 48 -20.37 -4.82 7.75
N ALA A 49 -21.43 -5.29 8.45
CA ALA A 49 -22.73 -5.58 7.85
C ALA A 49 -23.47 -4.34 7.34
N ASP A 50 -23.19 -3.16 7.89
CA ASP A 50 -23.79 -1.88 7.49
C ASP A 50 -22.91 -1.13 6.45
N ALA A 51 -21.67 -1.58 6.22
CA ALA A 51 -20.73 -0.92 5.33
C ALA A 51 -21.17 -0.98 3.86
N PRO A 52 -21.03 0.11 3.09
CA PRO A 52 -21.51 0.19 1.70
C PRO A 52 -20.69 -0.61 0.68
N THR A 53 -19.52 -1.14 1.03
CA THR A 53 -18.67 -2.00 0.19
C THR A 53 -17.87 -2.98 1.05
N ALA A 54 -17.20 -3.95 0.43
CA ALA A 54 -16.42 -4.96 1.11
C ALA A 54 -15.18 -4.38 1.80
N VAL A 55 -14.94 -4.78 3.05
CA VAL A 55 -13.78 -4.35 3.84
C VAL A 55 -13.08 -5.56 4.44
N THR A 56 -11.79 -5.67 4.17
CA THR A 56 -10.92 -6.62 4.88
C THR A 56 -10.24 -5.89 6.03
N VAL A 57 -10.38 -6.43 7.23
CA VAL A 57 -9.66 -5.96 8.42
C VAL A 57 -8.55 -6.95 8.74
N ILE A 58 -7.31 -6.45 8.76
CA ILE A 58 -6.12 -7.19 9.20
C ILE A 58 -5.77 -6.66 10.58
N ASP A 59 -5.94 -7.49 11.59
CA ASP A 59 -5.62 -7.16 12.97
C ASP A 59 -4.12 -7.38 13.28
N ARG A 60 -3.69 -6.91 14.43
CA ARG A 60 -2.31 -6.99 14.90
C ARG A 60 -1.79 -8.43 14.99
N ASP A 61 -2.65 -9.38 15.37
CA ASP A 61 -2.27 -10.79 15.49
C ASP A 61 -2.04 -11.42 14.11
N MET A 62 -2.88 -11.08 13.13
CA MET A 62 -2.67 -11.50 11.74
C MET A 62 -1.35 -10.94 11.18
N ILE A 63 -1.01 -9.66 11.45
CA ILE A 63 0.26 -9.07 11.05
C ILE A 63 1.43 -9.84 11.65
N LYS A 64 1.42 -10.09 12.96
CA LYS A 64 2.47 -10.84 13.64
C LYS A 64 2.58 -12.28 13.15
N ALA A 65 1.44 -12.96 13.04
CA ALA A 65 1.37 -14.36 12.65
C ALA A 65 1.81 -14.59 11.19
N SER A 66 1.58 -13.62 10.30
CA SER A 66 2.06 -13.72 8.91
C SER A 66 3.58 -13.80 8.79
N GLY A 67 4.30 -13.38 9.83
CA GLY A 67 5.76 -13.40 9.83
C GLY A 67 6.38 -12.42 8.82
N VAL A 68 5.61 -11.45 8.34
CA VAL A 68 6.11 -10.43 7.41
C VAL A 68 7.08 -9.49 8.11
N ARG A 69 8.08 -9.07 7.38
CA ARG A 69 9.09 -8.08 7.80
C ARG A 69 8.81 -6.72 7.18
N ASP A 70 8.27 -6.72 5.98
CA ASP A 70 7.90 -5.53 5.22
C ASP A 70 6.38 -5.39 5.17
N LEU A 71 5.89 -4.16 5.36
CA LEU A 71 4.44 -3.87 5.36
C LEU A 71 3.73 -4.33 4.09
N ASN A 72 4.40 -4.26 2.96
CA ASN A 72 3.87 -4.62 1.65
C ASN A 72 3.39 -6.08 1.60
N ASP A 73 4.15 -7.00 2.21
CA ASP A 73 3.82 -8.43 2.21
C ASP A 73 2.54 -8.76 2.99
N VAL A 74 2.10 -7.88 3.92
CA VAL A 74 0.83 -8.04 4.64
C VAL A 74 -0.37 -8.10 3.68
N PHE A 75 -0.31 -7.35 2.57
CA PHE A 75 -1.43 -7.27 1.63
C PHE A 75 -1.63 -8.53 0.80
N ARG A 76 -0.70 -9.49 0.82
CA ARG A 76 -0.92 -10.84 0.26
C ARG A 76 -2.06 -11.61 0.97
N LEU A 77 -2.43 -11.19 2.18
CA LEU A 77 -3.57 -11.76 2.92
C LEU A 77 -4.93 -11.21 2.47
N VAL A 78 -4.94 -10.15 1.66
CA VAL A 78 -6.18 -9.51 1.19
C VAL A 78 -6.56 -10.05 -0.17
N PRO A 79 -7.80 -10.55 -0.36
CA PRO A 79 -8.26 -10.99 -1.68
C PRO A 79 -8.10 -9.89 -2.73
N GLY A 80 -7.60 -10.26 -3.91
CA GLY A 80 -7.41 -9.34 -5.04
C GLY A 80 -6.14 -8.50 -5.00
N PHE A 81 -5.44 -8.44 -3.85
CA PHE A 81 -4.18 -7.71 -3.74
C PHE A 81 -2.97 -8.57 -4.13
N GLN A 82 -2.01 -7.95 -4.78
CA GLN A 82 -0.71 -8.53 -5.11
C GLN A 82 0.41 -7.62 -4.63
N THR A 83 1.51 -8.24 -4.24
CA THR A 83 2.78 -7.55 -4.02
C THR A 83 3.84 -8.15 -4.92
N TYR A 84 4.74 -7.32 -5.41
CA TYR A 84 5.80 -7.77 -6.30
C TYR A 84 7.10 -7.00 -6.04
N PRO A 85 8.25 -7.69 -6.09
CA PRO A 85 9.54 -7.02 -6.03
C PRO A 85 9.72 -6.15 -7.27
N HIS A 86 10.23 -4.94 -7.08
CA HIS A 86 10.67 -4.10 -8.17
C HIS A 86 12.17 -4.29 -8.45
N THR A 87 12.66 -3.73 -9.55
CA THR A 87 14.07 -3.85 -9.93
C THR A 87 15.04 -3.20 -8.94
N THR A 88 14.60 -2.15 -8.25
CA THR A 88 15.48 -1.28 -7.47
C THR A 88 14.87 -0.77 -6.16
N GLU A 89 13.68 -1.22 -5.80
CA GLU A 89 12.92 -0.69 -4.67
C GLU A 89 12.24 -1.82 -3.90
N PRO A 90 11.76 -1.58 -2.66
CA PRO A 90 10.87 -2.50 -1.97
C PRO A 90 9.65 -2.89 -2.80
N ALA A 91 9.07 -4.06 -2.52
CA ALA A 91 7.92 -4.56 -3.23
C ALA A 91 6.76 -3.54 -3.30
N ARG A 92 6.12 -3.45 -4.45
CA ARG A 92 4.94 -2.61 -4.69
C ARG A 92 3.68 -3.38 -4.40
N VAL A 93 2.58 -2.66 -4.17
CA VAL A 93 1.26 -3.22 -3.90
C VAL A 93 0.31 -2.77 -4.99
N SER A 94 -0.46 -3.70 -5.54
CA SER A 94 -1.51 -3.42 -6.51
C SER A 94 -2.79 -4.17 -6.18
N TYR A 95 -3.91 -3.67 -6.68
CA TYR A 95 -5.22 -4.28 -6.57
C TYR A 95 -5.87 -4.29 -7.95
N HIS A 96 -6.34 -5.45 -8.42
CA HIS A 96 -6.90 -5.67 -9.76
C HIS A 96 -5.95 -5.28 -10.91
N GLY A 97 -4.65 -5.21 -10.68
CA GLY A 97 -3.66 -4.95 -11.72
C GLY A 97 -3.59 -3.50 -12.20
N LEU A 98 -3.46 -3.30 -13.51
CA LEU A 98 -3.24 -2.00 -14.17
C LEU A 98 -2.03 -1.26 -13.59
N ASN A 99 -0.95 -1.99 -13.42
CA ASN A 99 0.32 -1.49 -12.92
C ASN A 99 1.00 -0.69 -14.03
N ASP A 100 0.85 0.62 -14.00
CA ASP A 100 1.43 1.52 -14.99
C ASP A 100 2.91 1.79 -14.66
N GLU A 101 3.66 0.72 -14.53
CA GLU A 101 5.10 0.62 -14.27
C GLU A 101 5.58 1.30 -12.98
N ASP A 102 4.99 2.45 -12.57
CA ASP A 102 5.45 3.26 -11.44
C ASP A 102 4.36 3.52 -10.39
N TYR A 103 4.71 3.27 -9.12
CA TYR A 103 4.02 3.66 -7.89
C TYR A 103 2.51 3.34 -7.77
N SER A 104 1.90 2.63 -8.73
CA SER A 104 0.50 2.12 -8.71
C SER A 104 -0.55 3.11 -8.18
N PRO A 105 -0.81 4.24 -8.85
CA PRO A 105 -1.62 5.35 -8.33
C PRO A 105 -3.14 5.10 -8.38
N ARG A 106 -3.60 3.85 -8.19
CA ARG A 106 -5.02 3.47 -8.20
C ARG A 106 -5.53 2.93 -6.87
N VAL A 107 -4.63 2.77 -5.89
CA VAL A 107 -4.97 2.36 -4.53
C VAL A 107 -4.51 3.45 -3.57
N GLN A 108 -5.46 4.12 -2.93
CA GLN A 108 -5.17 5.13 -1.91
C GLN A 108 -4.60 4.46 -0.66
N VAL A 109 -3.49 4.97 -0.14
CA VAL A 109 -2.92 4.53 1.14
C VAL A 109 -2.95 5.67 2.14
N LEU A 110 -3.46 5.39 3.33
CA LEU A 110 -3.59 6.35 4.43
C LEU A 110 -2.90 5.80 5.68
N ILE A 111 -2.28 6.68 6.47
CA ILE A 111 -1.80 6.40 7.82
C ILE A 111 -2.43 7.44 8.74
N ASP A 112 -3.28 6.99 9.68
CA ASP A 112 -4.07 7.84 10.57
C ASP A 112 -4.79 8.98 9.81
N GLY A 113 -5.36 8.65 8.63
CA GLY A 113 -6.06 9.55 7.74
C GLY A 113 -5.20 10.43 6.84
N ARG A 114 -3.87 10.48 7.00
CA ARG A 114 -2.94 11.20 6.11
C ARG A 114 -2.68 10.38 4.84
N SER A 115 -2.87 11.01 3.67
CA SER A 115 -2.57 10.38 2.39
C SER A 115 -1.07 10.17 2.19
N MET A 116 -0.70 8.98 1.71
CA MET A 116 0.67 8.62 1.32
C MET A 116 0.94 8.84 -0.16
N TYR A 117 -0.01 9.33 -0.92
CA TYR A 117 0.21 9.74 -2.29
C TYR A 117 1.12 10.95 -2.38
N SER A 118 2.09 10.88 -3.26
CA SER A 118 3.11 11.91 -3.44
C SER A 118 3.04 12.57 -4.82
N PRO A 119 3.10 13.90 -4.90
CA PRO A 119 3.21 14.59 -6.18
C PRO A 119 4.52 14.25 -6.91
N LEU A 120 5.59 13.89 -6.19
CA LEU A 120 6.88 13.49 -6.76
C LEU A 120 6.81 12.11 -7.43
N PHE A 121 6.04 11.18 -6.82
CA PHE A 121 5.95 9.79 -7.27
C PHE A 121 4.67 9.50 -8.06
N GLY A 122 4.35 10.36 -9.02
CA GLY A 122 3.27 10.15 -9.98
C GLY A 122 1.87 10.00 -9.34
N ASN A 123 1.60 10.66 -8.22
CA ASN A 123 0.41 10.45 -7.38
C ASN A 123 0.27 9.00 -6.87
N GLY A 124 1.37 8.28 -6.71
CA GLY A 124 1.41 6.95 -6.13
C GLY A 124 2.12 6.93 -4.78
N VAL A 125 2.34 5.74 -4.25
CA VAL A 125 2.94 5.50 -2.93
C VAL A 125 4.36 5.00 -3.07
N ASN A 126 5.30 5.68 -2.43
CA ASN A 126 6.67 5.18 -2.30
C ASN A 126 6.79 4.26 -1.07
N TRP A 127 6.79 2.97 -1.29
CA TRP A 127 6.88 1.97 -0.23
C TRP A 127 8.25 1.92 0.45
N ALA A 128 9.31 2.47 -0.19
CA ALA A 128 10.65 2.56 0.40
C ALA A 128 10.70 3.50 1.62
N THR A 129 9.78 4.49 1.67
CA THR A 129 9.74 5.52 2.70
C THR A 129 8.41 5.56 3.45
N ILE A 130 7.68 4.44 3.51
CA ILE A 130 6.41 4.38 4.24
C ILE A 130 6.66 4.62 5.75
N PRO A 131 6.09 5.69 6.35
CA PRO A 131 6.48 6.12 7.68
C PRO A 131 5.64 5.46 8.79
N VAL A 132 5.71 4.14 8.90
CA VAL A 132 5.07 3.37 9.97
C VAL A 132 5.88 2.11 10.32
N ALA A 133 6.00 1.80 11.59
CA ALA A 133 6.54 0.54 12.06
C ALA A 133 5.41 -0.51 12.20
N LEU A 134 5.67 -1.78 11.81
CA LEU A 134 4.66 -2.84 11.91
C LEU A 134 4.14 -3.01 13.35
N ASP A 135 5.03 -2.88 14.34
CA ASP A 135 4.67 -2.98 15.76
C ASP A 135 3.77 -1.84 16.27
N ASP A 136 3.70 -0.72 15.53
CA ASP A 136 2.86 0.42 15.85
C ASP A 136 1.52 0.39 15.14
N ILE A 137 1.25 -0.62 14.33
CA ILE A 137 -0.04 -0.79 13.65
C ILE A 137 -1.01 -1.50 14.61
N GLU A 138 -2.17 -0.90 14.85
CA GLU A 138 -3.29 -1.52 15.54
C GLU A 138 -4.03 -2.46 14.60
N ARG A 139 -4.44 -1.94 13.44
CA ARG A 139 -5.10 -2.67 12.37
C ARG A 139 -4.95 -1.96 11.03
N ILE A 140 -5.21 -2.71 9.98
CA ILE A 140 -5.28 -2.18 8.61
C ILE A 140 -6.69 -2.48 8.09
N GLU A 141 -7.41 -1.43 7.66
CA GLU A 141 -8.71 -1.55 7.01
C GLU A 141 -8.49 -1.39 5.50
N VAL A 142 -8.78 -2.45 4.73
CA VAL A 142 -8.65 -2.45 3.28
C VAL A 142 -10.03 -2.44 2.65
N VAL A 143 -10.40 -1.32 2.07
CA VAL A 143 -11.64 -1.15 1.29
C VAL A 143 -11.39 -1.74 -0.10
N ARG A 144 -12.15 -2.76 -0.47
CA ARG A 144 -12.08 -3.41 -1.78
C ARG A 144 -13.16 -2.82 -2.68
N GLY A 145 -12.74 -2.02 -3.67
CA GLY A 145 -13.60 -1.25 -4.55
C GLY A 145 -13.44 0.26 -4.42
N THR A 146 -14.15 0.99 -5.28
CA THR A 146 -14.05 2.44 -5.38
C THR A 146 -14.47 3.16 -4.09
N ASN A 147 -13.72 4.19 -3.68
CA ASN A 147 -14.06 5.01 -2.52
C ASN A 147 -13.72 6.50 -2.67
N SER A 148 -13.84 7.03 -3.90
CA SER A 148 -13.56 8.45 -4.17
C SER A 148 -14.51 9.40 -3.44
N VAL A 149 -15.71 8.97 -3.08
CA VAL A 149 -16.62 9.76 -2.24
C VAL A 149 -15.97 10.17 -0.94
N SER A 150 -15.25 9.26 -0.28
CA SER A 150 -14.68 9.50 1.05
C SER A 150 -13.27 10.08 1.01
N TYR A 151 -12.49 9.82 -0.07
CA TYR A 151 -11.06 10.13 -0.12
C TYR A 151 -10.60 10.89 -1.37
N GLY A 152 -11.54 11.25 -2.26
CA GLY A 152 -11.25 12.01 -3.48
C GLY A 152 -10.72 11.16 -4.63
N SER A 153 -10.28 11.84 -5.66
CA SER A 153 -9.64 11.24 -6.83
C SER A 153 -8.49 10.33 -6.43
N ASN A 154 -8.29 9.25 -7.20
CA ASN A 154 -7.26 8.22 -6.96
C ASN A 154 -7.55 7.23 -5.82
N ALA A 155 -8.61 7.37 -5.00
CA ALA A 155 -9.22 6.26 -4.28
C ALA A 155 -10.06 5.41 -5.27
N PHE A 156 -9.37 4.93 -6.30
CA PHE A 156 -9.95 4.47 -7.56
C PHE A 156 -10.38 3.01 -7.49
N LEU A 157 -9.45 2.08 -7.33
CA LEU A 157 -9.74 0.65 -7.19
C LEU A 157 -9.92 0.23 -5.73
N GLY A 158 -9.24 0.88 -4.79
CA GLY A 158 -9.31 0.53 -3.38
C GLY A 158 -8.68 1.57 -2.46
N VAL A 159 -8.84 1.33 -1.14
CA VAL A 159 -8.22 2.15 -0.09
C VAL A 159 -7.59 1.24 0.96
N ILE A 160 -6.35 1.52 1.31
CA ILE A 160 -5.65 0.94 2.46
C ILE A 160 -5.60 2.03 3.53
N ASN A 161 -6.23 1.80 4.67
CA ASN A 161 -6.17 2.69 5.83
C ASN A 161 -5.46 2.01 6.98
N ILE A 162 -4.27 2.48 7.29
CA ILE A 162 -3.43 1.99 8.38
C ILE A 162 -3.73 2.83 9.61
N ILE A 163 -4.16 2.18 10.68
CA ILE A 163 -4.51 2.80 11.96
C ILE A 163 -3.44 2.40 12.96
N THR A 164 -2.76 3.40 13.55
CA THR A 164 -1.68 3.14 14.51
C THR A 164 -2.22 3.03 15.93
N VAL A 165 -1.50 2.29 16.77
CA VAL A 165 -1.87 2.01 18.16
C VAL A 165 -1.93 3.31 18.96
N ASP A 166 -2.94 3.42 19.81
CA ASP A 166 -3.06 4.50 20.79
C ASP A 166 -1.82 4.55 21.70
N PRO A 167 -1.16 5.72 21.87
CA PRO A 167 -0.01 5.86 22.75
C PRO A 167 -0.24 5.37 24.18
N ALA A 168 -1.45 5.49 24.72
CA ALA A 168 -1.79 4.99 26.05
C ALA A 168 -1.57 3.49 26.25
N LEU A 169 -1.66 2.72 25.15
CA LEU A 169 -1.43 1.26 25.13
C LEU A 169 0.05 0.88 24.92
N THR A 170 0.93 1.86 24.76
CA THR A 170 2.35 1.64 24.42
C THR A 170 3.30 2.28 25.45
N ARG A 171 2.82 2.57 26.66
CA ARG A 171 3.64 3.12 27.74
C ARG A 171 4.79 2.17 28.09
N GLY A 172 5.93 2.73 28.46
CA GLY A 172 7.14 1.97 28.79
C GLY A 172 8.15 1.93 27.63
N LEU A 173 9.04 0.95 27.69
CA LEU A 173 10.13 0.76 26.73
C LEU A 173 9.96 -0.57 25.98
N SER A 174 10.04 -0.55 24.67
CA SER A 174 10.12 -1.75 23.86
C SER A 174 11.38 -1.73 22.99
N VAL A 175 12.14 -2.81 23.01
CA VAL A 175 13.34 -3.01 22.18
C VAL A 175 13.16 -4.29 21.37
N SER A 176 13.46 -4.23 20.08
CA SER A 176 13.42 -5.41 19.20
C SER A 176 14.67 -5.46 18.32
N VAL A 177 15.25 -6.65 18.20
CA VAL A 177 16.37 -6.91 17.30
C VAL A 177 16.09 -8.18 16.49
N SER A 178 16.42 -8.14 15.20
CA SER A 178 16.33 -9.32 14.32
C SER A 178 17.65 -9.53 13.61
N HIS A 179 18.05 -10.81 13.49
CA HIS A 179 19.25 -11.19 12.76
C HIS A 179 18.99 -12.45 11.94
N GLY A 180 19.42 -12.46 10.67
CA GLY A 180 19.15 -13.60 9.80
C GLY A 180 19.95 -13.66 8.51
N SER A 181 19.47 -14.49 7.59
CA SER A 181 20.04 -14.65 6.26
C SER A 181 19.88 -13.39 5.41
N GLN A 182 20.63 -13.29 4.30
CA GLN A 182 20.63 -12.14 3.40
C GLN A 182 20.84 -10.82 4.14
N ASN A 183 21.73 -10.84 5.13
CA ASN A 183 22.15 -9.71 5.95
C ASN A 183 20.99 -8.98 6.67
N VAL A 184 19.90 -9.70 6.98
CA VAL A 184 18.83 -9.16 7.82
C VAL A 184 19.39 -8.73 9.16
N ARG A 185 19.32 -7.44 9.47
CA ARG A 185 19.80 -6.81 10.72
C ARG A 185 18.88 -5.66 11.07
N ASP A 186 17.77 -5.99 11.72
CA ASP A 186 16.75 -5.01 12.07
C ASP A 186 16.82 -4.65 13.54
N GLN A 187 16.50 -3.42 13.85
CA GLN A 187 16.42 -2.90 15.21
C GLN A 187 15.26 -1.93 15.31
N ALA A 188 14.54 -2.02 16.44
CA ALA A 188 13.50 -1.05 16.78
C ALA A 188 13.59 -0.70 18.27
N LEU A 189 13.30 0.56 18.56
CA LEU A 189 13.19 1.10 19.91
C LEU A 189 11.89 1.90 19.95
N ARG A 190 11.05 1.65 20.95
CA ARG A 190 9.85 2.44 21.22
C ARG A 190 9.81 2.88 22.66
N LEU A 191 9.60 4.15 22.87
CA LEU A 191 9.39 4.78 24.17
C LEU A 191 7.98 5.37 24.19
N GLY A 192 7.18 4.99 25.18
CA GLY A 192 5.87 5.56 25.46
C GLY A 192 5.79 6.10 26.87
N GLY A 193 5.00 7.15 27.06
CA GLY A 193 4.82 7.77 28.37
C GLY A 193 3.65 8.74 28.41
N GLN A 194 3.40 9.29 29.58
CA GLN A 194 2.34 10.25 29.84
C GLN A 194 2.81 11.69 29.60
N ILE A 195 1.90 12.55 29.16
CA ILE A 195 2.06 14.00 29.04
C ILE A 195 1.22 14.64 30.16
N GLY A 196 1.80 14.73 31.36
CA GLY A 196 1.05 15.16 32.52
C GLY A 196 -0.22 14.30 32.72
N GLU A 197 -1.34 14.98 33.00
CA GLU A 197 -2.67 14.34 33.14
C GLU A 197 -3.49 14.42 31.84
N VAL A 198 -2.96 15.04 30.77
CA VAL A 198 -3.74 15.40 29.58
C VAL A 198 -3.61 14.38 28.46
N GLY A 199 -2.62 13.47 28.50
CA GLY A 199 -2.48 12.52 27.40
C GLY A 199 -1.25 11.63 27.47
N ASP A 200 -0.97 11.00 26.35
CA ASP A 200 0.10 10.04 26.18
C ASP A 200 0.88 10.30 24.88
N PHE A 201 2.15 9.86 24.87
CA PHE A 201 2.99 9.92 23.67
C PHE A 201 3.67 8.60 23.40
N ARG A 202 4.04 8.41 22.14
CA ARG A 202 4.89 7.34 21.63
C ARG A 202 5.97 7.95 20.73
N LEU A 203 7.22 7.53 20.95
CA LEU A 203 8.35 7.80 20.07
C LEU A 203 8.93 6.45 19.61
N THR A 204 8.99 6.23 18.32
CA THR A 204 9.49 4.99 17.72
C THR A 204 10.68 5.30 16.81
N TYR A 205 11.78 4.58 17.01
CA TYR A 205 12.88 4.46 16.07
C TYR A 205 12.92 3.06 15.49
N ARG A 206 13.07 2.93 14.17
CA ARG A 206 13.26 1.63 13.49
C ARG A 206 14.30 1.75 12.41
N GLN A 207 15.14 0.71 12.30
CA GLN A 207 16.06 0.50 11.18
C GLN A 207 15.89 -0.92 10.63
N LEU A 208 15.74 -1.05 9.33
CA LEU A 208 15.78 -2.30 8.58
C LEU A 208 16.99 -2.31 7.66
N ASN A 209 17.64 -3.48 7.52
CA ASN A 209 18.70 -3.69 6.55
C ASN A 209 18.57 -5.08 5.95
N ASP A 210 18.79 -5.21 4.65
CA ASP A 210 19.01 -6.48 3.98
C ASP A 210 19.78 -6.33 2.66
N ASP A 211 20.20 -7.47 2.13
CA ASP A 211 20.84 -7.56 0.81
C ASP A 211 19.79 -7.83 -0.31
N ALA A 212 18.49 -7.64 0.01
CA ALA A 212 17.32 -7.82 -0.85
C ALA A 212 17.19 -9.22 -1.46
N LEU A 213 16.85 -9.34 -2.75
CA LEU A 213 16.54 -10.60 -3.39
C LEU A 213 17.84 -11.37 -3.72
N ALA A 214 17.78 -12.70 -3.60
CA ALA A 214 18.77 -13.52 -4.24
C ALA A 214 18.57 -13.45 -5.74
N ASP A 215 19.54 -12.96 -6.48
CA ASP A 215 19.52 -13.04 -7.91
C ASP A 215 20.80 -13.73 -8.43
N ARG A 216 20.72 -14.27 -9.62
CA ARG A 216 21.85 -14.91 -10.30
C ARG A 216 22.54 -13.94 -11.25
N GLY A 217 22.06 -12.70 -11.29
CA GLY A 217 22.54 -11.64 -12.15
C GLY A 217 23.46 -10.67 -11.43
N ASP A 218 23.47 -9.47 -11.95
CA ASP A 218 24.35 -8.39 -11.53
C ASP A 218 23.56 -7.19 -10.98
N TRP A 219 22.32 -7.43 -10.52
CA TRP A 219 21.49 -6.42 -9.89
C TRP A 219 22.04 -6.02 -8.52
N ILE A 220 22.01 -4.74 -8.23
CA ILE A 220 22.29 -4.19 -6.92
C ILE A 220 20.97 -3.65 -6.38
N ASP A 221 20.50 -4.22 -5.28
CA ASP A 221 19.21 -3.89 -4.68
C ASP A 221 19.18 -4.01 -3.16
N ASN A 222 20.35 -3.99 -2.54
CA ASN A 222 20.45 -3.92 -1.09
C ASN A 222 19.68 -2.72 -0.55
N PHE A 223 18.97 -2.93 0.55
CA PHE A 223 18.03 -1.96 1.09
C PHE A 223 18.31 -1.63 2.56
N ARG A 224 18.21 -0.36 2.90
CA ARG A 224 18.19 0.13 4.27
C ARG A 224 17.08 1.15 4.42
N SER A 225 16.23 0.95 5.45
CA SER A 225 15.21 1.93 5.84
C SER A 225 15.45 2.38 7.27
N ARG A 226 15.22 3.67 7.55
CA ARG A 226 15.20 4.26 8.89
C ARG A 226 13.93 5.05 9.09
N LEU A 227 13.34 4.95 10.27
CA LEU A 227 12.13 5.66 10.67
C LEU A 227 12.34 6.29 12.05
N VAL A 228 11.94 7.54 12.18
CA VAL A 228 11.62 8.18 13.45
C VAL A 228 10.17 8.62 13.36
N ASP A 229 9.32 8.14 14.26
CA ASP A 229 7.89 8.43 14.34
C ASP A 229 7.51 8.87 15.75
N PHE A 230 6.79 9.98 15.84
CA PHE A 230 6.24 10.52 17.08
C PHE A 230 4.73 10.67 16.94
N ARG A 231 3.99 10.18 17.95
CA ARG A 231 2.57 10.41 18.11
C ARG A 231 2.27 10.81 19.54
N ALA A 232 1.40 11.82 19.69
CA ALA A 232 0.84 12.23 20.98
C ALA A 232 -0.66 12.42 20.85
N ASP A 233 -1.41 11.83 21.78
CA ASP A 233 -2.87 11.95 21.88
C ASP A 233 -3.21 12.60 23.22
N MET A 234 -3.94 13.72 23.17
CA MET A 234 -4.24 14.56 24.33
C MET A 234 -5.73 14.85 24.42
N ALA A 235 -6.31 14.69 25.60
CA ALA A 235 -7.64 15.20 25.96
C ALA A 235 -7.45 16.59 26.58
N LEU A 236 -7.80 17.63 25.82
CA LEU A 236 -7.67 19.01 26.29
C LEU A 236 -8.75 19.35 27.33
N ASP A 237 -9.94 18.80 27.15
CA ASP A 237 -11.08 18.79 28.04
C ASP A 237 -12.05 17.65 27.71
N GLU A 238 -13.23 17.58 28.34
CA GLU A 238 -14.23 16.52 28.14
C GLU A 238 -14.74 16.40 26.69
N ARG A 239 -14.59 17.46 25.88
CA ARG A 239 -15.13 17.52 24.51
C ARG A 239 -14.06 17.69 23.45
N ASN A 240 -12.86 18.12 23.83
CA ASN A 240 -11.81 18.46 22.90
C ASN A 240 -10.61 17.53 23.04
N SER A 241 -10.19 16.92 21.94
CA SER A 241 -8.95 16.16 21.86
C SER A 241 -8.05 16.66 20.75
N LEU A 242 -6.75 16.47 20.93
CA LEU A 242 -5.72 16.85 19.99
C LEU A 242 -4.78 15.68 19.77
N GLN A 243 -4.57 15.32 18.49
CA GLN A 243 -3.58 14.34 18.08
C GLN A 243 -2.48 15.03 17.28
N ILE A 244 -1.24 14.73 17.60
CA ILE A 244 -0.05 15.21 16.91
C ILE A 244 0.73 14.01 16.40
N ASN A 245 1.05 13.99 15.10
CA ASN A 245 1.95 13.01 14.49
C ASN A 245 3.06 13.76 13.75
N ALA A 246 4.30 13.35 13.91
CA ALA A 246 5.42 13.90 13.16
C ALA A 246 6.53 12.86 13.02
N GLY A 247 7.26 12.90 11.92
CA GLY A 247 8.35 11.97 11.73
C GLY A 247 9.04 12.08 10.40
N GLN A 248 10.02 11.19 10.21
CA GLN A 248 10.77 11.05 8.98
C GLN A 248 11.09 9.58 8.71
N ALA A 249 10.87 9.15 7.48
CA ALA A 249 11.35 7.89 6.95
C ALA A 249 12.41 8.14 5.87
N GLU A 250 13.52 7.42 5.93
CA GLU A 250 14.57 7.37 4.91
C GLU A 250 14.66 5.96 4.34
N GLY A 251 14.62 5.82 3.01
CA GLY A 251 14.96 4.62 2.27
C GLY A 251 16.24 4.83 1.46
N VAL A 252 17.19 3.92 1.56
CA VAL A 252 18.39 3.90 0.73
C VAL A 252 18.47 2.55 0.03
N THR A 253 18.32 2.56 -1.28
CA THR A 253 18.34 1.37 -2.13
C THR A 253 19.59 1.36 -2.99
N GLY A 254 20.31 0.25 -3.03
CA GLY A 254 21.32 0.03 -4.05
C GLY A 254 20.66 -0.07 -5.42
N VAL A 255 21.18 0.64 -6.41
CA VAL A 255 20.68 0.64 -7.77
C VAL A 255 21.84 0.53 -8.76
N GLY A 256 21.53 0.08 -9.96
CA GLY A 256 22.51 -0.07 -11.03
C GLY A 256 22.84 -1.54 -11.29
N ARG A 257 23.76 -1.77 -12.27
CA ARG A 257 24.16 -3.10 -12.72
C ARG A 257 25.65 -3.17 -12.95
N LEU A 258 26.28 -4.26 -12.51
CA LEU A 258 27.72 -4.51 -12.70
C LEU A 258 28.06 -4.66 -14.17
N ASN A 259 27.26 -5.42 -14.92
CA ASN A 259 27.46 -5.74 -16.33
C ASN A 259 26.41 -5.10 -17.24
N GLY A 260 25.84 -3.94 -16.81
CA GLY A 260 24.85 -3.22 -17.58
C GLY A 260 25.39 -2.62 -18.89
N GLY A 261 24.48 -2.12 -19.74
CA GLY A 261 24.82 -1.46 -20.97
C GLY A 261 25.88 -0.36 -20.79
N ARG A 262 26.69 -0.16 -21.83
CA ARG A 262 27.74 0.89 -21.82
C ARG A 262 27.52 1.86 -22.96
N LEU A 263 27.77 3.13 -22.68
CA LEU A 263 27.79 4.21 -23.66
C LEU A 263 29.12 4.97 -23.54
N PHE A 264 29.86 5.09 -24.64
CA PHE A 264 31.21 5.67 -24.64
C PHE A 264 32.16 5.05 -23.59
N GLY A 265 32.05 3.73 -23.38
CA GLY A 265 32.86 3.01 -22.41
C GLY A 265 32.40 3.13 -20.95
N GLN A 266 31.42 3.98 -20.65
CA GLN A 266 30.85 4.19 -19.32
C GLN A 266 29.53 3.42 -19.14
N PRO A 267 29.21 2.93 -17.94
CA PRO A 267 27.93 2.27 -17.68
C PRO A 267 26.78 3.25 -17.87
N THR A 268 25.71 2.80 -18.54
CA THR A 268 24.47 3.57 -18.71
C THR A 268 23.60 3.58 -17.45
N ASN A 269 23.84 2.63 -16.56
CA ASN A 269 23.20 2.52 -15.27
C ASN A 269 24.27 2.12 -14.21
N PRO A 270 25.10 3.09 -13.74
CA PRO A 270 26.18 2.81 -12.80
C PRO A 270 25.65 2.40 -11.43
N ILE A 271 26.46 1.63 -10.71
CA ILE A 271 26.17 1.30 -9.31
C ILE A 271 26.19 2.56 -8.47
N ARG A 272 25.12 2.78 -7.72
CA ARG A 272 24.93 3.94 -6.85
C ARG A 272 23.89 3.66 -5.77
N SER A 273 23.66 4.63 -4.91
CA SER A 273 22.59 4.59 -3.91
C SER A 273 21.48 5.56 -4.30
N LEU A 274 20.26 5.06 -4.50
CA LEU A 274 19.05 5.88 -4.56
C LEU A 274 18.63 6.19 -3.12
N ARG A 275 18.63 7.47 -2.75
CA ARG A 275 18.21 7.95 -1.44
C ARG A 275 16.87 8.65 -1.55
N GLN A 276 15.90 8.22 -0.76
CA GLN A 276 14.58 8.80 -0.71
C GLN A 276 14.19 9.11 0.73
N THR A 277 13.46 10.19 0.95
CA THR A 277 12.98 10.59 2.28
C THR A 277 11.54 11.03 2.20
N ASN A 278 10.76 10.69 3.24
CA ASN A 278 9.44 11.22 3.51
C ASN A 278 9.46 11.88 4.88
N THR A 279 9.19 13.19 4.95
CA THR A 279 9.08 13.95 6.19
C THR A 279 7.65 14.43 6.34
N TYR A 280 7.05 14.27 7.52
CA TYR A 280 5.66 14.65 7.73
C TYR A 280 5.40 15.28 9.10
N ALA A 281 4.33 16.06 9.15
CA ALA A 281 3.70 16.54 10.36
C ALA A 281 2.19 16.56 10.15
N GLN A 282 1.42 16.16 11.18
CA GLN A 282 -0.03 16.17 11.17
C GLN A 282 -0.55 16.65 12.51
N LEU A 283 -1.58 17.49 12.46
CA LEU A 283 -2.34 17.95 13.62
C LEU A 283 -3.81 17.63 13.37
N THR A 284 -4.45 16.95 14.32
CA THR A 284 -5.88 16.63 14.25
C THR A 284 -6.55 17.08 15.55
N TRP A 285 -7.42 18.07 15.44
CA TRP A 285 -8.30 18.50 16.53
C TRP A 285 -9.67 17.90 16.33
N ARG A 286 -10.26 17.35 17.39
CA ARG A 286 -11.62 16.81 17.41
C ARG A 286 -12.41 17.44 18.53
N HIS A 287 -13.64 17.86 18.21
CA HIS A 287 -14.62 18.40 19.14
C HIS A 287 -15.88 17.52 19.16
N ALA A 288 -16.20 16.94 20.30
CA ALA A 288 -17.44 16.19 20.52
C ALA A 288 -18.56 17.17 20.94
N SER A 289 -19.44 17.51 20.00
CA SER A 289 -20.57 18.38 20.27
C SER A 289 -21.70 17.68 21.03
N SER A 290 -21.83 16.35 20.85
CA SER A 290 -22.72 15.46 21.60
C SER A 290 -22.18 14.02 21.56
N PRO A 291 -22.76 13.06 22.31
CA PRO A 291 -22.34 11.65 22.25
C PRO A 291 -22.39 11.04 20.84
N ASN A 292 -23.23 11.58 19.96
CA ASN A 292 -23.47 11.07 18.60
C ASN A 292 -23.09 12.06 17.50
N SER A 293 -22.37 13.13 17.82
CA SER A 293 -21.95 14.15 16.85
C SER A 293 -20.60 14.74 17.22
N ASP A 294 -19.70 14.75 16.25
CA ASP A 294 -18.36 15.29 16.38
C ASP A 294 -17.90 16.04 15.13
N HIS A 295 -16.93 16.93 15.34
CA HIS A 295 -16.26 17.69 14.31
C HIS A 295 -14.76 17.46 14.40
N GLN A 296 -14.11 17.33 13.26
CA GLN A 296 -12.66 17.15 13.17
C GLN A 296 -12.07 18.16 12.21
N LEU A 297 -10.97 18.78 12.61
CA LEU A 297 -10.12 19.57 11.74
C LEU A 297 -8.73 18.95 11.71
N ARG A 298 -8.28 18.57 10.52
CA ARG A 298 -6.96 17.96 10.31
C ARG A 298 -6.14 18.80 9.34
N TYR A 299 -4.92 19.10 9.72
CA TYR A 299 -3.90 19.63 8.84
C TYR A 299 -2.76 18.62 8.72
N ALA A 300 -2.28 18.38 7.50
CA ALA A 300 -1.15 17.51 7.22
C ALA A 300 -0.15 18.20 6.27
N TYR A 301 1.12 18.05 6.59
CA TYR A 301 2.27 18.40 5.78
C TYR A 301 3.05 17.15 5.43
N VAL A 302 3.42 16.96 4.16
CA VAL A 302 4.27 15.86 3.70
C VAL A 302 5.27 16.42 2.69
N ALA A 303 6.54 16.09 2.87
CA ALA A 303 7.62 16.41 1.93
C ALA A 303 8.37 15.13 1.54
N ASP A 304 8.36 14.81 0.25
CA ASP A 304 9.13 13.73 -0.34
C ASP A 304 10.32 14.29 -1.10
N ARG A 305 11.47 13.65 -0.93
CA ARG A 305 12.70 13.96 -1.67
C ARG A 305 13.30 12.68 -2.23
N SER A 306 13.91 12.79 -3.41
CA SER A 306 14.58 11.68 -4.07
C SER A 306 15.88 12.16 -4.70
N ASP A 307 16.95 11.40 -4.51
CA ASP A 307 18.27 11.68 -5.07
C ASP A 307 18.82 10.39 -5.70
N ASP A 308 18.92 10.39 -7.04
CA ASP A 308 19.42 9.30 -7.88
C ASP A 308 20.42 9.85 -8.92
N ALA A 309 21.17 10.89 -8.57
CA ALA A 309 22.00 11.62 -9.51
C ALA A 309 23.26 10.85 -9.91
N PHE A 310 23.57 10.83 -11.21
CA PHE A 310 24.84 10.39 -11.77
C PHE A 310 25.20 11.13 -13.06
N ASN A 311 26.45 11.03 -13.50
CA ASN A 311 26.92 11.70 -14.69
C ASN A 311 27.31 10.71 -15.79
N ILE A 312 27.00 11.05 -17.04
CA ILE A 312 27.55 10.41 -18.23
C ILE A 312 28.38 11.45 -18.98
N VAL A 313 29.66 11.16 -19.22
CA VAL A 313 30.57 12.03 -19.95
C VAL A 313 30.65 11.58 -21.41
N VAL A 314 30.25 12.44 -22.34
CA VAL A 314 30.41 12.18 -23.76
C VAL A 314 31.80 12.72 -24.18
N PRO A 315 32.68 11.88 -24.75
CA PRO A 315 34.05 12.26 -25.09
C PRO A 315 34.11 13.12 -26.38
N LEU A 316 33.50 14.27 -26.37
CA LEU A 316 33.63 15.32 -27.40
C LEU A 316 34.77 16.26 -27.02
N VAL A 317 35.11 17.17 -27.90
CA VAL A 317 36.08 18.23 -27.62
C VAL A 317 35.37 19.58 -27.76
N PRO A 318 35.08 20.27 -26.65
CA PRO A 318 35.29 19.89 -25.26
C PRO A 318 34.32 18.76 -24.82
N ALA A 319 34.71 17.98 -23.83
CA ALA A 319 33.87 16.90 -23.28
C ALA A 319 32.54 17.46 -22.72
N GLN A 320 31.44 16.81 -23.06
CA GLN A 320 30.11 17.17 -22.53
C GLN A 320 29.74 16.24 -21.38
N VAL A 321 29.31 16.81 -20.26
CA VAL A 321 28.82 16.08 -19.09
C VAL A 321 27.28 16.16 -19.05
N PHE A 322 26.64 15.01 -19.08
CA PHE A 322 25.19 14.87 -18.88
C PHE A 322 24.92 14.47 -17.45
N HIS A 323 24.25 15.34 -16.73
CA HIS A 323 23.77 15.07 -15.37
C HIS A 323 22.40 14.42 -15.45
N ILE A 324 22.25 13.23 -14.87
CA ILE A 324 21.03 12.42 -14.90
C ILE A 324 20.51 12.30 -13.47
N ASN A 325 19.22 12.64 -13.27
CA ASN A 325 18.49 12.42 -12.02
C ASN A 325 17.04 12.09 -12.38
N GLN A 326 16.76 10.80 -12.65
CA GLN A 326 15.45 10.34 -13.15
C GLN A 326 14.38 10.28 -12.06
N SER A 327 14.78 10.14 -10.79
CA SER A 327 13.85 9.96 -9.69
C SER A 327 13.22 11.25 -9.15
N GLY A 328 13.51 12.41 -9.78
CA GLY A 328 12.98 13.71 -9.39
C GLY A 328 13.78 14.35 -8.25
N ASP A 329 13.34 15.51 -7.75
CA ASP A 329 14.00 16.22 -6.66
C ASP A 329 13.14 16.30 -5.41
N GLU A 330 12.00 17.01 -5.47
CA GLU A 330 11.16 17.31 -4.30
C GLU A 330 9.68 17.42 -4.67
N GLY A 331 8.84 16.85 -3.83
CA GLY A 331 7.39 17.02 -3.86
C GLY A 331 6.88 17.38 -2.46
N ILE A 332 6.04 18.40 -2.34
CA ILE A 332 5.47 18.83 -1.07
C ILE A 332 3.96 18.86 -1.18
N ARG A 333 3.28 18.38 -0.13
CA ARG A 333 1.83 18.41 0.03
C ARG A 333 1.45 19.12 1.31
N HIS A 334 0.51 20.05 1.21
CA HIS A 334 -0.28 20.60 2.31
C HIS A 334 -1.73 20.16 2.14
N GLU A 335 -2.34 19.65 3.18
CA GLU A 335 -3.73 19.22 3.17
C GLU A 335 -4.44 19.72 4.42
N LEU A 336 -5.61 20.36 4.24
CA LEU A 336 -6.51 20.77 5.30
C LEU A 336 -7.86 20.09 5.05
N GLU A 337 -8.38 19.37 6.05
CA GLU A 337 -9.69 18.69 5.97
C GLU A 337 -10.53 19.01 7.19
N PHE A 338 -11.76 19.42 6.96
CA PHE A 338 -12.82 19.47 7.95
C PHE A 338 -13.78 18.30 7.74
N LEU A 339 -14.11 17.57 8.79
CA LEU A 339 -15.06 16.47 8.81
C LEU A 339 -16.06 16.67 9.94
N SER A 340 -17.34 16.45 9.68
CA SER A 340 -18.40 16.48 10.68
C SER A 340 -19.24 15.21 10.59
N ASN A 341 -19.37 14.52 11.72
CA ASN A 341 -20.26 13.37 11.90
C ASN A 341 -21.46 13.81 12.73
N GLN A 342 -22.67 13.59 12.23
CA GLN A 342 -23.88 14.04 12.87
C GLN A 342 -24.97 12.96 12.84
N SER A 343 -25.64 12.79 13.97
CA SER A 343 -26.88 12.01 14.06
C SER A 343 -28.05 12.89 13.64
N LEU A 344 -28.88 12.38 12.73
CA LEU A 344 -30.12 13.03 12.27
C LEU A 344 -31.35 12.38 12.91
N GLY A 345 -31.19 11.72 14.06
CA GLY A 345 -32.27 11.02 14.75
C GLY A 345 -32.83 9.85 13.94
N ALA A 346 -34.14 9.82 13.76
CA ALA A 346 -34.81 8.75 13.03
C ALA A 346 -34.46 8.70 11.51
N VAL A 347 -33.96 9.80 10.94
CA VAL A 347 -33.59 9.87 9.51
C VAL A 347 -32.23 9.18 9.25
N GLY A 348 -31.47 8.90 10.28
CA GLY A 348 -30.16 8.28 10.16
C GLY A 348 -28.99 9.15 10.63
N ARG A 349 -27.85 9.04 9.98
CA ARG A 349 -26.64 9.80 10.31
C ARG A 349 -25.88 10.20 9.06
N ILE A 350 -25.12 11.26 9.14
CA ILE A 350 -24.33 11.81 8.03
C ILE A 350 -22.90 12.11 8.45
N ALA A 351 -21.95 11.75 7.60
CA ALA A 351 -20.60 12.32 7.60
C ALA A 351 -20.47 13.26 6.41
N TRP A 352 -20.11 14.51 6.63
CA TRP A 352 -19.85 15.47 5.56
C TRP A 352 -18.59 16.27 5.85
N GLY A 353 -17.97 16.80 4.82
CA GLY A 353 -16.75 17.55 4.99
C GLY A 353 -16.31 18.30 3.76
N ALA A 354 -15.25 19.08 3.95
CA ALA A 354 -14.55 19.79 2.91
C ALA A 354 -13.05 19.64 3.10
N SER A 355 -12.30 19.58 2.01
CA SER A 355 -10.84 19.56 2.05
C SER A 355 -10.24 20.46 1.00
N TRP A 356 -9.07 21.00 1.32
CA TRP A 356 -8.20 21.72 0.42
C TRP A 356 -6.83 21.08 0.44
N ARG A 357 -6.23 20.91 -0.73
CA ARG A 357 -4.90 20.35 -0.91
C ARG A 357 -4.09 21.21 -1.88
N ASN A 358 -2.85 21.45 -1.51
CA ASN A 358 -1.85 22.08 -2.35
C ASN A 358 -0.66 21.13 -2.51
N ASP A 359 -0.40 20.72 -3.75
CA ASP A 359 0.72 19.90 -4.15
C ASP A 359 1.72 20.74 -4.94
N THR A 360 2.98 20.67 -4.57
CA THR A 360 4.06 21.27 -5.35
C THR A 360 5.08 20.22 -5.75
N MET A 361 5.65 20.35 -6.94
CA MET A 361 6.71 19.49 -7.44
C MET A 361 7.81 20.34 -8.08
N ARG A 362 9.04 20.04 -7.75
CA ARG A 362 10.24 20.57 -8.40
C ARG A 362 11.09 19.41 -8.87
N SER A 363 11.45 19.41 -10.15
CA SER A 363 12.36 18.44 -10.73
C SER A 363 13.11 19.07 -11.91
N ALA A 364 14.42 19.13 -11.79
CA ALA A 364 15.26 19.63 -12.88
C ALA A 364 15.25 18.69 -14.10
N TRP A 365 14.95 17.41 -13.90
CA TRP A 365 14.93 16.40 -14.96
C TRP A 365 13.62 16.37 -15.74
N VAL A 366 12.47 16.30 -15.06
CA VAL A 366 11.16 16.14 -15.74
C VAL A 366 10.42 17.46 -15.98
N LEU A 367 10.79 18.52 -15.25
CA LEU A 367 10.23 19.88 -15.36
C LEU A 367 11.33 20.93 -15.63
N PRO A 368 12.21 20.71 -16.64
CA PRO A 368 13.35 21.60 -16.87
C PRO A 368 12.90 23.02 -17.14
N GLY A 369 13.47 23.98 -16.40
CA GLY A 369 13.19 25.43 -16.57
C GLY A 369 11.84 25.89 -16.01
N GLN A 370 10.98 25.01 -15.49
CA GLN A 370 9.66 25.39 -14.95
C GLN A 370 9.72 25.80 -13.47
N GLY A 371 10.83 25.52 -12.76
CA GLY A 371 10.95 25.78 -11.33
C GLY A 371 10.04 24.86 -10.52
N THR A 372 9.25 25.43 -9.61
CA THR A 372 8.26 24.70 -8.82
C THR A 372 6.89 24.79 -9.49
N VAL A 373 6.31 23.63 -9.84
CA VAL A 373 4.97 23.51 -10.38
C VAL A 373 4.00 23.23 -9.25
N GLN A 374 2.84 23.90 -9.26
CA GLN A 374 1.80 23.81 -8.24
C GLN A 374 0.53 23.20 -8.80
N ARG A 375 -0.20 22.47 -7.93
CA ARG A 375 -1.53 21.92 -8.17
C ARG A 375 -2.39 22.13 -6.93
N GLU A 376 -3.58 22.70 -7.11
CA GLU A 376 -4.56 22.88 -6.06
C GLU A 376 -5.79 22.02 -6.29
N THR A 377 -6.33 21.45 -5.21
CA THR A 377 -7.53 20.62 -5.26
C THR A 377 -8.45 21.01 -4.11
N GLY A 378 -9.68 21.38 -4.42
CA GLY A 378 -10.75 21.60 -3.46
C GLY A 378 -11.82 20.53 -3.58
N ARG A 379 -12.30 19.97 -2.45
CA ARG A 379 -13.30 18.91 -2.44
C ARG A 379 -14.35 19.15 -1.36
N ILE A 380 -15.61 18.82 -1.70
CA ILE A 380 -16.73 18.74 -0.76
C ILE A 380 -17.35 17.36 -0.89
N PHE A 381 -17.68 16.72 0.24
CA PHE A 381 -18.25 15.37 0.23
C PHE A 381 -19.28 15.16 1.33
N GLY A 382 -20.17 14.19 1.12
CA GLY A 382 -21.13 13.74 2.11
C GLY A 382 -21.46 12.26 1.93
N ASN A 383 -21.63 11.56 3.05
CA ASN A 383 -22.08 10.17 3.14
C ASN A 383 -23.22 10.11 4.15
N TRP A 384 -24.39 9.71 3.72
CA TRP A 384 -25.55 9.49 4.56
C TRP A 384 -25.82 7.99 4.72
N GLU A 385 -26.14 7.57 5.95
CA GLU A 385 -26.61 6.23 6.29
C GLU A 385 -28.00 6.32 6.91
N GLY A 386 -28.95 5.57 6.37
CA GLY A 386 -30.31 5.46 6.90
C GLY A 386 -30.75 4.01 7.06
N LYS A 387 -31.63 3.77 8.03
CA LYS A 387 -32.22 2.46 8.30
C LYS A 387 -33.76 2.57 8.18
N PRO A 388 -34.31 2.58 6.95
CA PRO A 388 -35.73 2.72 6.73
C PRO A 388 -36.54 1.53 7.28
N ALA A 389 -35.90 0.37 7.46
CA ALA A 389 -36.47 -0.79 8.11
C ALA A 389 -35.34 -1.56 8.86
N SER A 390 -35.69 -2.41 9.82
CA SER A 390 -34.73 -3.19 10.58
C SER A 390 -33.90 -4.16 9.74
N TRP A 391 -34.45 -4.57 8.60
CA TRP A 391 -33.80 -5.49 7.64
C TRP A 391 -33.06 -4.75 6.50
N LEU A 392 -33.04 -3.40 6.49
CA LEU A 392 -32.46 -2.63 5.41
C LEU A 392 -31.62 -1.46 5.93
N THR A 393 -30.33 -1.43 5.59
CA THR A 393 -29.46 -0.26 5.72
C THR A 393 -29.17 0.30 4.34
N THR A 394 -29.37 1.61 4.13
CA THR A 394 -29.07 2.33 2.89
C THR A 394 -27.94 3.31 3.10
N ASN A 395 -27.03 3.41 2.13
CA ASN A 395 -25.94 4.38 2.16
C ASN A 395 -25.94 5.18 0.86
N LEU A 396 -25.92 6.51 0.96
CA LEU A 396 -25.83 7.44 -0.15
C LEU A 396 -24.59 8.32 0.04
N GLY A 397 -23.76 8.39 -0.98
CA GLY A 397 -22.56 9.21 -0.95
C GLY A 397 -22.43 10.07 -2.20
N LEU A 398 -21.94 11.29 -2.05
CA LEU A 398 -21.62 12.19 -3.15
C LEU A 398 -20.39 13.03 -2.79
N ALA A 399 -19.48 13.17 -3.74
CA ALA A 399 -18.37 14.12 -3.66
C ALA A 399 -18.24 14.90 -4.95
N GLY A 400 -17.94 16.20 -4.83
CA GLY A 400 -17.48 17.06 -5.90
C GLY A 400 -16.05 17.51 -5.62
N GLU A 401 -15.18 17.41 -6.62
CA GLU A 401 -13.77 17.79 -6.54
C GLU A 401 -13.43 18.71 -7.71
N ASN A 402 -12.79 19.84 -7.42
CA ASN A 402 -12.26 20.76 -8.43
C ASN A 402 -10.73 20.78 -8.32
N ASP A 403 -10.07 20.44 -9.41
CA ASP A 403 -8.63 20.33 -9.50
C ASP A 403 -8.06 21.30 -10.53
N SER A 404 -7.02 22.03 -10.18
CA SER A 404 -6.47 23.09 -11.05
C SER A 404 -5.84 22.58 -12.35
N LEU A 405 -5.52 21.29 -12.44
CA LEU A 405 -4.98 20.67 -13.66
C LEU A 405 -6.02 19.80 -14.38
N ALA A 406 -6.83 19.05 -13.64
CA ALA A 406 -7.77 18.07 -14.19
C ALA A 406 -9.23 18.60 -14.33
N GLY A 407 -9.52 19.78 -13.75
CA GLY A 407 -10.87 20.35 -13.76
C GLY A 407 -11.82 19.75 -12.73
N PHE A 408 -13.12 19.87 -12.97
CA PHE A 408 -14.17 19.43 -12.06
C PHE A 408 -14.56 17.96 -12.31
N SER A 409 -14.74 17.23 -11.23
CA SER A 409 -15.23 15.85 -11.24
C SER A 409 -16.23 15.59 -10.11
N TRP A 410 -17.08 14.58 -10.26
CA TRP A 410 -18.02 14.16 -9.23
C TRP A 410 -18.06 12.64 -9.10
N SER A 411 -18.24 12.15 -7.88
CA SER A 411 -18.22 10.74 -7.53
C SER A 411 -19.44 10.39 -6.69
N PRO A 412 -20.46 9.70 -7.25
CA PRO A 412 -21.60 9.18 -6.50
C PRO A 412 -21.34 7.78 -5.96
N ARG A 413 -22.03 7.42 -4.89
CA ARG A 413 -22.14 6.05 -4.35
C ARG A 413 -23.54 5.79 -3.82
N LEU A 414 -24.06 4.61 -4.13
CA LEU A 414 -25.35 4.11 -3.68
C LEU A 414 -25.16 2.68 -3.20
N SER A 415 -25.65 2.32 -2.02
CA SER A 415 -25.71 0.92 -1.61
C SER A 415 -26.92 0.62 -0.74
N ALA A 416 -27.36 -0.64 -0.80
CA ALA A 416 -28.39 -1.20 0.03
C ALA A 416 -27.91 -2.54 0.63
N ASN A 417 -27.95 -2.64 1.95
CA ASN A 417 -27.60 -3.83 2.70
C ASN A 417 -28.86 -4.45 3.27
N PHE A 418 -29.19 -5.66 2.80
CA PHE A 418 -30.36 -6.42 3.17
C PHE A 418 -29.98 -7.43 4.25
N HIS A 419 -30.39 -7.20 5.49
CA HIS A 419 -30.15 -8.08 6.62
C HIS A 419 -31.24 -9.17 6.65
N ALA A 420 -30.93 -10.35 6.09
CA ALA A 420 -31.86 -11.49 6.10
C ALA A 420 -32.12 -11.97 7.53
N ASN A 421 -31.12 -11.86 8.40
CA ASN A 421 -31.18 -12.05 9.84
C ASN A 421 -29.94 -11.37 10.49
N ALA A 422 -29.70 -11.61 11.78
CA ALA A 422 -28.58 -11.02 12.51
C ALA A 422 -27.19 -11.44 11.98
N GLU A 423 -27.10 -12.59 11.32
CA GLU A 423 -25.85 -13.22 10.86
C GLU A 423 -25.62 -13.10 9.35
N ASN A 424 -26.66 -12.78 8.56
CA ASN A 424 -26.57 -12.86 7.11
C ASN A 424 -27.03 -11.55 6.46
N THR A 425 -26.15 -10.92 5.70
CA THR A 425 -26.39 -9.66 4.98
C THR A 425 -26.03 -9.82 3.51
N ILE A 426 -26.92 -9.37 2.62
CA ILE A 426 -26.68 -9.23 1.19
C ILE A 426 -26.55 -7.74 0.88
N ARG A 427 -25.51 -7.36 0.16
CA ARG A 427 -25.23 -5.98 -0.25
C ARG A 427 -25.30 -5.85 -1.75
N VAL A 428 -25.92 -4.76 -2.22
CA VAL A 428 -25.90 -4.33 -3.63
C VAL A 428 -25.39 -2.90 -3.66
N GLY A 429 -24.43 -2.61 -4.53
CA GLY A 429 -23.80 -1.28 -4.59
C GLY A 429 -23.46 -0.85 -6.00
N TYR A 430 -23.52 0.48 -6.19
CA TYR A 430 -22.97 1.19 -7.33
C TYR A 430 -22.10 2.34 -6.85
N SER A 431 -20.95 2.52 -7.48
CA SER A 431 -20.07 3.65 -7.19
C SER A 431 -19.28 4.09 -8.42
N ARG A 432 -18.95 5.39 -8.47
CA ARG A 432 -18.08 5.98 -9.48
C ARG A 432 -16.85 6.60 -8.83
N ALA A 433 -15.70 6.39 -9.47
CA ALA A 433 -14.44 7.05 -9.11
C ALA A 433 -13.85 7.76 -10.34
N GLN A 434 -13.01 8.76 -10.05
CA GLN A 434 -12.15 9.42 -11.03
C GLN A 434 -10.68 9.18 -10.65
N ARG A 435 -9.83 9.05 -11.67
CA ARG A 435 -8.39 9.13 -11.50
C ARG A 435 -7.83 10.26 -12.35
N THR A 436 -7.18 11.19 -11.70
CA THR A 436 -6.50 12.29 -12.37
C THR A 436 -5.05 11.91 -12.65
N GLY A 437 -4.48 12.40 -13.74
CA GLY A 437 -3.05 12.30 -13.98
C GLY A 437 -2.22 12.98 -12.90
N SER A 438 -0.92 12.74 -12.90
CA SER A 438 0.05 13.41 -12.02
C SER A 438 0.46 14.78 -12.57
N ILE A 439 1.23 15.56 -11.80
CA ILE A 439 1.86 16.79 -12.31
C ILE A 439 2.74 16.50 -13.53
N HIS A 440 3.44 15.35 -13.53
CA HIS A 440 4.21 14.88 -14.68
C HIS A 440 3.33 14.76 -15.94
N ASP A 441 2.16 14.12 -15.82
CA ASP A 441 1.28 13.86 -16.96
C ASP A 441 0.67 15.13 -17.57
N TYR A 442 0.53 16.22 -16.80
CA TYR A 442 -0.03 17.50 -17.26
C TYR A 442 1.02 18.55 -17.61
N ARG A 443 2.26 18.45 -17.09
CA ARG A 443 3.23 19.56 -17.12
C ARG A 443 4.62 19.18 -17.58
N ALA A 444 4.99 17.90 -17.63
CA ALA A 444 6.33 17.51 -18.03
C ALA A 444 6.59 17.87 -19.51
N ASP A 445 7.73 18.49 -19.77
CA ASP A 445 8.23 18.76 -21.13
C ASP A 445 9.76 18.67 -21.08
N TYR A 446 10.29 17.52 -21.45
CA TYR A 446 11.73 17.29 -21.43
C TYR A 446 12.22 16.54 -22.65
N TRP A 447 13.47 16.75 -22.97
CA TRP A 447 14.17 16.09 -24.05
C TRP A 447 15.57 15.68 -23.62
N SER A 448 15.94 14.46 -23.95
CA SER A 448 17.29 13.95 -23.71
C SER A 448 18.04 13.80 -25.03
N SER A 449 19.08 14.61 -25.22
CA SER A 449 19.98 14.48 -26.37
C SER A 449 20.73 13.15 -26.40
N LEU A 450 20.96 12.55 -25.21
CA LEU A 450 21.67 11.29 -25.05
C LEU A 450 20.86 10.09 -25.51
N THR A 451 19.59 10.03 -25.09
CA THR A 451 18.67 8.92 -25.43
C THR A 451 17.77 9.23 -26.62
N LYS A 452 17.78 10.47 -27.10
CA LYS A 452 16.85 11.00 -28.11
C LYS A 452 15.38 10.85 -27.72
N TYR A 453 15.11 10.71 -26.43
CA TYR A 453 13.76 10.61 -25.88
C TYR A 453 13.21 12.01 -25.65
N GLN A 454 11.97 12.24 -26.07
CA GLN A 454 11.22 13.46 -25.81
C GLN A 454 9.87 13.10 -25.22
N PHE A 455 9.52 13.72 -24.12
CA PHE A 455 8.19 13.67 -23.53
C PHE A 455 7.61 15.08 -23.53
N ARG A 456 6.33 15.20 -23.89
CA ARG A 456 5.59 16.45 -23.80
C ARG A 456 4.18 16.15 -23.32
N ALA A 457 3.85 16.61 -22.11
CA ALA A 457 2.54 16.45 -21.51
C ALA A 457 1.44 17.14 -22.33
N ASP A 458 0.23 16.59 -22.26
CA ASP A 458 -0.98 17.27 -22.72
C ASP A 458 -1.65 17.95 -21.51
N PRO A 459 -1.66 19.30 -21.45
CA PRO A 459 -2.28 20.02 -20.34
C PRO A 459 -3.82 19.85 -20.27
N ASN A 460 -4.45 19.34 -21.34
CA ASN A 460 -5.89 19.09 -21.44
C ASN A 460 -6.23 17.59 -21.35
N MET A 461 -5.30 16.75 -20.91
CA MET A 461 -5.51 15.32 -20.79
C MET A 461 -6.75 15.03 -19.91
N PRO A 462 -7.69 14.16 -20.35
CA PRO A 462 -8.85 13.80 -19.57
C PRO A 462 -8.49 12.93 -18.35
N THR A 463 -9.48 12.72 -17.48
CA THR A 463 -9.36 11.81 -16.33
C THR A 463 -9.86 10.41 -16.68
N GLU A 464 -9.31 9.37 -16.06
CA GLU A 464 -9.91 8.04 -16.09
C GLU A 464 -11.19 8.04 -15.24
N ARG A 465 -12.22 7.34 -15.70
CA ARG A 465 -13.46 7.14 -14.96
C ARG A 465 -13.70 5.65 -14.73
N LEU A 466 -14.01 5.28 -13.51
CA LEU A 466 -14.37 3.92 -13.13
C LEU A 466 -15.82 3.89 -12.63
N ASP A 467 -16.63 3.05 -13.25
CA ASP A 467 -17.98 2.70 -12.79
C ASP A 467 -17.96 1.26 -12.25
N THR A 468 -18.35 1.07 -10.99
CA THR A 468 -18.34 -0.22 -10.30
C THR A 468 -19.76 -0.63 -9.89
N TRP A 469 -20.15 -1.86 -10.26
CA TRP A 469 -21.29 -2.56 -9.68
C TRP A 469 -20.80 -3.70 -8.80
N GLU A 470 -21.40 -3.87 -7.63
CA GLU A 470 -21.08 -4.97 -6.75
C GLU A 470 -22.30 -5.66 -6.16
N LEU A 471 -22.16 -6.98 -5.98
CA LEU A 471 -23.04 -7.81 -5.16
C LEU A 471 -22.19 -8.45 -4.09
N GLY A 472 -22.52 -8.20 -2.82
CA GLY A 472 -21.80 -8.73 -1.67
C GLY A 472 -22.66 -9.68 -0.83
N TYR A 473 -22.00 -10.59 -0.13
CA TYR A 473 -22.60 -11.38 0.92
C TYR A 473 -21.67 -11.38 2.14
N LEU A 474 -22.22 -11.10 3.31
CA LEU A 474 -21.53 -11.21 4.58
C LEU A 474 -22.29 -12.17 5.49
N GLY A 475 -21.63 -13.28 5.86
CA GLY A 475 -22.04 -14.20 6.90
C GLY A 475 -21.21 -13.99 8.16
N ASP A 476 -21.86 -13.94 9.34
CA ASP A 476 -21.21 -13.87 10.66
C ASP A 476 -21.85 -14.91 11.60
N TRP A 477 -21.35 -16.12 11.51
CA TRP A 477 -21.90 -17.28 12.22
C TRP A 477 -21.18 -17.48 13.56
N ARG A 478 -21.68 -16.82 14.58
CA ARG A 478 -21.03 -16.76 15.91
C ARG A 478 -20.90 -18.13 16.56
N ASP A 479 -21.92 -18.97 16.45
CA ASP A 479 -21.91 -20.33 17.01
C ASP A 479 -20.83 -21.22 16.38
N TRP A 480 -20.48 -20.95 15.12
CA TRP A 480 -19.41 -21.66 14.40
C TRP A 480 -18.06 -20.92 14.47
N ARG A 481 -18.03 -19.76 15.12
CA ARG A 481 -16.86 -18.88 15.15
C ARG A 481 -16.30 -18.65 13.75
N ALA A 482 -17.18 -18.38 12.79
CA ALA A 482 -16.84 -18.22 11.39
C ALA A 482 -17.47 -16.99 10.79
N SER A 483 -16.72 -16.29 9.94
CA SER A 483 -17.26 -15.23 9.11
C SER A 483 -16.81 -15.39 7.66
N LEU A 484 -17.71 -15.09 6.72
CA LEU A 484 -17.45 -15.14 5.28
C LEU A 484 -17.89 -13.82 4.63
N ASP A 485 -16.97 -13.14 4.00
CA ASP A 485 -17.24 -11.98 3.13
C ASP A 485 -17.01 -12.39 1.67
N VAL A 486 -18.02 -12.24 0.83
CA VAL A 486 -17.96 -12.51 -0.61
C VAL A 486 -18.30 -11.22 -1.37
N ARG A 487 -17.54 -10.90 -2.39
CA ARG A 487 -17.77 -9.76 -3.31
C ARG A 487 -17.72 -10.27 -4.74
N LEU A 488 -18.81 -10.09 -5.50
CA LEU A 488 -18.83 -10.14 -6.96
C LEU A 488 -18.79 -8.71 -7.46
N PHE A 489 -18.01 -8.47 -8.51
CA PHE A 489 -17.82 -7.12 -9.05
C PHE A 489 -17.77 -7.10 -10.58
N ASP A 490 -18.24 -5.98 -11.14
CA ASP A 490 -18.13 -5.57 -12.53
C ASP A 490 -17.65 -4.12 -12.54
N GLU A 491 -16.41 -3.91 -12.91
CA GLU A 491 -15.69 -2.63 -12.89
C GLU A 491 -15.38 -2.21 -14.32
N LYS A 492 -15.86 -1.03 -14.74
CA LYS A 492 -15.62 -0.48 -16.09
C LYS A 492 -14.82 0.81 -15.99
N ILE A 493 -13.61 0.76 -16.51
CA ILE A 493 -12.72 1.92 -16.64
C ILE A 493 -12.88 2.48 -18.04
N HIS A 494 -13.21 3.75 -18.11
CA HIS A 494 -13.25 4.53 -19.35
C HIS A 494 -12.02 5.43 -19.42
N ASP A 495 -11.47 5.59 -20.64
CA ASP A 495 -10.36 6.48 -20.92
C ASP A 495 -9.08 6.12 -20.13
N ARG A 496 -8.74 4.82 -20.02
CA ARG A 496 -7.50 4.40 -19.34
C ARG A 496 -6.30 5.14 -19.90
N LEU A 497 -5.61 5.85 -19.01
CA LEU A 497 -4.40 6.62 -19.33
C LEU A 497 -3.18 5.69 -19.39
N TYR A 498 -2.35 5.87 -20.41
CA TYR A 498 -1.10 5.17 -20.57
C TYR A 498 -0.09 6.04 -21.33
N ILE A 499 1.21 5.85 -21.04
CA ILE A 499 2.28 6.52 -21.78
C ILE A 499 2.43 5.86 -23.13
N ILE A 500 2.25 6.62 -24.20
CA ILE A 500 2.57 6.21 -25.57
C ILE A 500 4.03 6.55 -25.82
N ASP A 501 4.86 5.52 -25.85
CA ASP A 501 6.27 5.66 -26.18
C ASP A 501 6.47 5.86 -27.69
N ARG A 502 7.48 6.63 -27.97
CA ARG A 502 7.89 6.94 -29.30
C ARG A 502 8.86 5.88 -29.86
N ASP A 503 8.90 5.74 -31.18
CA ASP A 503 9.96 4.99 -31.85
C ASP A 503 11.30 5.72 -31.69
N ALA A 504 12.27 5.05 -31.03
CA ALA A 504 13.62 5.60 -30.77
C ALA A 504 14.44 5.95 -32.04
N SER A 505 13.97 5.53 -33.22
CA SER A 505 14.60 5.85 -34.50
C SER A 505 14.37 7.30 -34.98
N ASN A 506 13.50 8.04 -34.33
CA ASN A 506 13.13 9.38 -34.76
C ASN A 506 14.17 10.45 -34.38
N ILE A 507 14.53 11.29 -35.33
CA ILE A 507 15.51 12.36 -35.19
C ILE A 507 14.89 13.54 -34.39
N PRO A 508 15.58 14.14 -33.42
CA PRO A 508 15.12 15.36 -32.72
C PRO A 508 14.70 16.47 -33.69
N GLY A 509 13.57 17.10 -33.40
CA GLY A 509 13.01 18.18 -34.22
C GLY A 509 11.98 17.74 -35.26
N ASN A 510 11.99 16.49 -35.72
CA ASN A 510 10.98 15.93 -36.64
C ASN A 510 10.13 14.83 -36.00
N SER A 511 10.16 14.71 -34.71
CA SER A 511 9.61 13.59 -33.99
C SER A 511 8.38 13.97 -33.16
N ILE A 512 7.44 13.04 -33.11
CA ILE A 512 6.28 13.14 -32.23
C ILE A 512 6.73 12.76 -30.82
N PRO A 513 6.57 13.64 -29.82
CA PRO A 513 6.97 13.34 -28.45
C PRO A 513 6.09 12.25 -27.84
N SER A 514 6.63 11.47 -26.89
CA SER A 514 5.85 10.62 -26.01
C SER A 514 4.94 11.47 -25.14
N LEU A 515 3.78 10.97 -24.79
CA LEU A 515 2.82 11.61 -23.87
C LEU A 515 1.95 10.57 -23.20
N THR A 516 1.35 10.97 -22.09
CA THR A 516 0.26 10.20 -21.47
C THR A 516 -1.06 10.57 -22.15
N MET A 517 -1.83 9.58 -22.61
CA MET A 517 -3.12 9.79 -23.25
C MET A 517 -4.09 8.63 -22.96
N PRO A 518 -5.40 8.82 -23.15
CA PRO A 518 -6.36 7.73 -23.10
C PRO A 518 -6.13 6.74 -24.24
N ILE A 519 -6.01 5.45 -23.90
CA ILE A 519 -5.73 4.42 -24.91
C ILE A 519 -6.77 3.32 -24.98
N GLN A 520 -7.40 2.98 -23.87
CA GLN A 520 -8.30 1.81 -23.76
C GLN A 520 -9.48 2.07 -22.85
N ASP A 521 -10.62 1.43 -23.16
CA ASP A 521 -11.62 1.07 -22.18
C ASP A 521 -11.32 -0.32 -21.64
N VAL A 522 -11.48 -0.50 -20.32
CA VAL A 522 -11.14 -1.76 -19.64
C VAL A 522 -12.31 -2.22 -18.79
N ARG A 523 -12.60 -3.53 -18.82
CA ARG A 523 -13.60 -4.14 -17.96
C ARG A 523 -12.96 -5.22 -17.10
N ILE A 524 -13.15 -5.10 -15.78
CA ILE A 524 -12.64 -6.05 -14.79
C ILE A 524 -13.82 -6.71 -14.10
N ARG A 525 -13.88 -8.04 -14.11
CA ARG A 525 -14.94 -8.81 -13.48
C ARG A 525 -14.36 -9.90 -12.60
N GLY A 526 -15.07 -10.25 -11.55
CA GLY A 526 -14.59 -11.34 -10.72
C GLY A 526 -15.40 -11.60 -9.46
N ILE A 527 -14.82 -12.51 -8.68
CA ILE A 527 -15.29 -12.87 -7.35
C ILE A 527 -14.11 -12.91 -6.39
N GLU A 528 -14.32 -12.32 -5.24
CA GLU A 528 -13.40 -12.34 -4.11
C GLU A 528 -14.12 -12.86 -2.88
N TYR A 529 -13.43 -13.65 -2.06
CA TYR A 529 -13.96 -14.00 -0.76
C TYR A 529 -12.88 -14.15 0.29
N GLN A 530 -13.24 -13.89 1.54
CA GLN A 530 -12.43 -14.14 2.72
C GLN A 530 -13.26 -14.91 3.75
N LEU A 531 -12.73 -16.06 4.17
CA LEU A 531 -13.25 -16.84 5.28
C LEU A 531 -12.31 -16.68 6.47
N LYS A 532 -12.84 -16.27 7.62
CA LYS A 532 -12.17 -16.32 8.92
C LYS A 532 -12.89 -17.37 9.74
N TRP A 533 -12.14 -18.32 10.31
CA TRP A 533 -12.73 -19.42 11.05
C TRP A 533 -11.86 -19.85 12.23
N GLN A 534 -12.48 -20.02 13.40
CA GLN A 534 -11.84 -20.51 14.62
C GLN A 534 -12.51 -21.82 15.06
N PRO A 535 -12.18 -22.97 14.43
CA PRO A 535 -12.83 -24.25 14.74
C PRO A 535 -12.64 -24.70 16.19
N PHE A 536 -11.50 -24.30 16.78
CA PHE A 536 -11.14 -24.59 18.17
C PHE A 536 -10.46 -23.35 18.75
N GLU A 537 -10.49 -23.17 20.07
CA GLU A 537 -9.86 -22.02 20.75
C GLU A 537 -8.39 -21.79 20.33
N PRO A 538 -7.50 -22.80 20.26
CA PRO A 538 -6.11 -22.58 19.89
C PRO A 538 -5.86 -22.40 18.40
N THR A 539 -6.91 -22.53 17.54
CA THR A 539 -6.74 -22.57 16.07
C THR A 539 -7.54 -21.48 15.41
N ARG A 540 -6.86 -20.63 14.63
CA ARG A 540 -7.50 -19.60 13.81
C ARG A 540 -7.03 -19.72 12.37
N LEU A 541 -7.95 -19.70 11.42
CA LEU A 541 -7.73 -19.82 9.98
C LEU A 541 -8.28 -18.59 9.26
N VAL A 542 -7.50 -18.04 8.34
CA VAL A 542 -7.93 -16.98 7.42
C VAL A 542 -7.61 -17.42 6.01
N LEU A 543 -8.64 -17.63 5.19
CA LEU A 543 -8.53 -18.02 3.79
C LEU A 543 -9.04 -16.87 2.92
N GLY A 544 -8.21 -16.36 2.04
CA GLY A 544 -8.56 -15.38 1.01
C GLY A 544 -8.43 -15.97 -0.39
N GLN A 545 -9.38 -15.70 -1.27
CA GLN A 545 -9.25 -16.11 -2.67
C GLN A 545 -9.90 -15.09 -3.59
N THR A 546 -9.32 -14.92 -4.77
CA THR A 546 -9.86 -14.12 -5.85
C THR A 546 -9.78 -14.83 -7.19
N PHE A 547 -10.79 -14.61 -8.02
CA PHE A 547 -10.82 -14.95 -9.44
C PHE A 547 -11.15 -13.68 -10.21
N THR A 548 -10.27 -13.28 -11.13
CA THR A 548 -10.39 -12.02 -11.88
C THR A 548 -10.19 -12.27 -13.36
N ASP A 549 -11.02 -11.64 -14.17
CA ASP A 549 -10.91 -11.59 -15.62
C ASP A 549 -10.93 -10.14 -16.10
N ILE A 550 -10.05 -9.80 -17.03
CA ILE A 550 -9.90 -8.44 -17.58
C ILE A 550 -10.00 -8.52 -19.09
N ASP A 551 -10.89 -7.71 -19.65
CA ASP A 551 -11.03 -7.45 -21.09
C ASP A 551 -10.66 -5.98 -21.37
N SER A 552 -10.12 -5.68 -22.55
CA SER A 552 -9.76 -4.32 -22.96
C SER A 552 -10.02 -4.06 -24.44
N ASP A 553 -10.53 -2.85 -24.71
CA ASP A 553 -10.78 -2.36 -26.07
C ASP A 553 -10.01 -1.06 -26.30
N TYR A 554 -9.32 -0.94 -27.45
CA TYR A 554 -8.61 0.29 -27.79
C TYR A 554 -9.55 1.41 -28.25
N LEU A 555 -9.28 2.62 -27.80
CA LEU A 555 -9.93 3.81 -28.30
C LEU A 555 -9.48 4.16 -29.73
N ALA A 556 -10.42 4.61 -30.57
CA ALA A 556 -10.11 5.02 -31.94
C ALA A 556 -9.06 6.14 -32.03
N SER A 557 -9.04 7.06 -31.04
CA SER A 557 -8.05 8.11 -30.92
C SER A 557 -6.63 7.57 -30.71
N ALA A 558 -6.50 6.52 -29.92
CA ALA A 558 -5.20 5.86 -29.68
C ALA A 558 -4.68 5.12 -30.93
N LEU A 559 -5.59 4.46 -31.67
CA LEU A 559 -5.27 3.75 -32.91
C LEU A 559 -4.85 4.70 -34.03
N SER A 560 -5.39 5.92 -34.06
CA SER A 560 -5.05 6.93 -35.05
C SER A 560 -3.82 7.78 -34.70
N TYR A 561 -3.22 7.61 -33.51
CA TYR A 561 -2.06 8.36 -33.09
C TYR A 561 -0.83 8.00 -33.93
N PRO A 562 -0.25 8.94 -34.70
CA PRO A 562 0.80 8.61 -35.65
C PRO A 562 2.12 8.29 -34.96
N LYS A 563 2.77 7.19 -35.34
CA LYS A 563 4.12 6.79 -34.91
C LYS A 563 4.32 6.73 -33.39
N GLY A 564 3.52 5.93 -32.69
CA GLY A 564 3.70 5.67 -31.28
C GLY A 564 3.93 4.18 -30.99
N THR A 565 3.87 3.83 -29.73
CA THR A 565 3.90 2.44 -29.22
C THR A 565 2.85 1.54 -29.91
N LEU A 566 1.80 2.13 -30.48
CA LEU A 566 0.71 1.44 -31.18
C LEU A 566 0.87 1.44 -32.72
N SER A 567 2.05 1.70 -33.25
CA SER A 567 2.25 1.76 -34.71
C SER A 567 2.38 0.38 -35.37
N ARG A 568 2.58 -0.69 -34.62
CA ARG A 568 2.75 -2.07 -35.11
C ARG A 568 1.74 -3.01 -34.46
N PRO A 569 1.29 -4.07 -35.15
CA PRO A 569 0.41 -5.08 -34.55
C PRO A 569 0.97 -5.72 -33.28
N SER A 570 2.31 -5.89 -33.19
CA SER A 570 2.99 -6.40 -31.98
C SER A 570 2.85 -5.46 -30.77
N ASP A 571 2.78 -4.16 -30.99
CA ASP A 571 2.65 -3.17 -29.91
C ASP A 571 1.25 -3.20 -29.31
N TYR A 572 0.20 -3.30 -30.17
CA TYR A 572 -1.17 -3.50 -29.73
C TYR A 572 -1.29 -4.76 -28.85
N SER A 573 -0.80 -5.90 -29.37
CA SER A 573 -0.86 -7.17 -28.65
C SER A 573 -0.08 -7.12 -27.33
N ASN A 574 1.03 -6.41 -27.25
CA ASN A 574 1.81 -6.28 -26.02
C ASN A 574 1.10 -5.48 -24.94
N ILE A 575 0.46 -4.35 -25.29
CA ILE A 575 -0.26 -3.53 -24.33
C ILE A 575 -1.58 -4.19 -23.94
N GLU A 576 -2.30 -4.81 -24.89
CA GLU A 576 -3.48 -5.61 -24.58
C GLU A 576 -3.15 -6.73 -23.61
N GLN A 577 -2.09 -7.51 -23.84
CA GLN A 577 -1.63 -8.53 -22.91
C GLN A 577 -1.17 -7.97 -21.56
N LEU A 578 -0.56 -6.77 -21.54
CA LEU A 578 -0.24 -6.11 -20.29
C LEU A 578 -1.51 -5.79 -19.50
N THR A 579 -2.52 -5.22 -20.14
CA THR A 579 -3.79 -4.88 -19.52
C THR A 579 -4.53 -6.11 -19.00
N GLU A 580 -4.76 -7.08 -19.88
CA GLU A 580 -5.60 -8.27 -19.61
C GLU A 580 -4.94 -9.29 -18.68
N ARG A 581 -3.62 -9.20 -18.51
CA ARG A 581 -2.84 -10.08 -17.62
C ARG A 581 -2.16 -9.34 -16.49
N SER A 582 -2.57 -8.11 -16.21
CA SER A 582 -1.98 -7.29 -15.14
C SER A 582 -2.32 -7.76 -13.72
N THR A 583 -3.25 -8.71 -13.60
CA THR A 583 -3.57 -9.43 -12.35
C THR A 583 -3.61 -10.93 -12.60
N PRO A 584 -3.32 -11.78 -11.59
CA PRO A 584 -3.46 -13.22 -11.76
C PRO A 584 -4.95 -13.59 -11.91
N ARG A 585 -5.26 -14.55 -12.79
CA ARG A 585 -6.63 -15.04 -12.92
C ARG A 585 -7.14 -15.69 -11.64
N ARG A 586 -6.23 -16.25 -10.84
CA ARG A 586 -6.52 -16.78 -9.51
C ARG A 586 -5.37 -16.48 -8.57
N ALA A 587 -5.69 -15.95 -7.40
CA ALA A 587 -4.79 -15.85 -6.27
C ALA A 587 -5.48 -16.38 -5.01
N THR A 588 -4.71 -17.07 -4.15
CA THR A 588 -5.20 -17.65 -2.90
C THR A 588 -4.19 -17.37 -1.79
N SER A 589 -4.66 -16.98 -0.63
CA SER A 589 -3.87 -16.87 0.60
C SER A 589 -4.50 -17.67 1.72
N LEU A 590 -3.68 -18.27 2.57
CA LEU A 590 -4.08 -18.96 3.78
C LEU A 590 -3.18 -18.53 4.92
N LEU A 591 -3.75 -18.11 6.03
CA LEU A 591 -3.02 -17.92 7.29
C LEU A 591 -3.60 -18.86 8.34
N TRP A 592 -2.78 -19.78 8.83
CA TRP A 592 -3.11 -20.67 9.93
C TRP A 592 -2.32 -20.23 11.17
N MET A 593 -3.03 -19.92 12.24
CA MET A 593 -2.49 -19.55 13.55
C MET A 593 -2.86 -20.62 14.56
N GLN A 594 -1.88 -21.10 15.31
CA GLN A 594 -2.05 -22.20 16.26
C GLN A 594 -1.32 -21.89 17.57
N ALA A 595 -2.06 -21.78 18.66
CA ALA A 595 -1.48 -21.84 19.99
C ALA A 595 -1.13 -23.28 20.32
N LEU A 596 0.12 -23.50 20.78
CA LEU A 596 0.66 -24.80 21.15
C LEU A 596 0.87 -24.86 22.68
N PRO A 597 1.04 -26.06 23.27
CA PRO A 597 1.45 -26.19 24.66
C PRO A 597 2.69 -25.36 25.00
N TYR A 598 2.86 -25.03 26.25
CA TYR A 598 3.99 -24.23 26.78
C TYR A 598 4.05 -22.79 26.23
N LYS A 599 2.91 -22.20 25.87
CA LYS A 599 2.79 -20.84 25.31
C LYS A 599 3.45 -20.67 23.94
N LEU A 600 3.87 -21.72 23.26
CA LEU A 600 4.37 -21.61 21.90
C LEU A 600 3.26 -21.17 20.96
N GLN A 601 3.62 -20.31 20.00
CA GLN A 601 2.73 -19.84 18.95
C GLN A 601 3.31 -20.25 17.61
N PHE A 602 2.57 -21.03 16.86
CA PHE A 602 2.94 -21.44 15.50
C PHE A 602 2.02 -20.76 14.49
N SER A 603 2.58 -20.35 13.38
CA SER A 603 1.80 -19.87 12.23
C SER A 603 2.41 -20.32 10.90
N LEU A 604 1.50 -20.54 9.94
CA LEU A 604 1.83 -20.88 8.56
C LEU A 604 1.04 -19.95 7.64
N ALA A 605 1.73 -19.17 6.82
CA ALA A 605 1.15 -18.43 5.73
C ALA A 605 1.44 -19.14 4.40
N GLY A 606 0.42 -19.36 3.58
CA GLY A 606 0.54 -19.98 2.26
C GLY A 606 -0.04 -19.08 1.19
N TYR A 607 0.68 -18.94 0.08
CA TYR A 607 0.28 -18.10 -1.06
C TYR A 607 0.38 -18.90 -2.36
N TRP A 608 -0.66 -18.85 -3.19
CA TRP A 608 -0.71 -19.46 -4.53
C TRP A 608 -1.17 -18.41 -5.51
N GLN A 609 -0.39 -18.17 -6.55
CA GLN A 609 -0.68 -17.15 -7.55
C GLN A 609 -0.44 -17.70 -8.95
N ASP A 610 -1.39 -17.46 -9.87
CA ASP A 610 -1.21 -17.72 -11.27
C ASP A 610 -0.28 -16.67 -11.91
N LYS A 611 0.24 -16.97 -13.10
CA LYS A 611 1.08 -16.06 -13.89
C LYS A 611 0.37 -14.76 -14.19
N MET A 612 1.12 -13.62 -14.13
CA MET A 612 0.63 -12.29 -14.48
C MET A 612 1.74 -11.41 -15.05
N LYS A 613 1.37 -10.29 -15.67
CA LYS A 613 2.32 -9.26 -16.13
C LYS A 613 2.36 -8.08 -15.20
N TRP A 614 3.56 -7.59 -14.87
CA TRP A 614 3.77 -6.37 -14.11
C TRP A 614 3.92 -5.15 -15.01
N SER A 615 4.63 -5.31 -16.12
CA SER A 615 4.82 -4.30 -17.16
C SER A 615 4.85 -4.94 -18.54
N LYS A 616 5.06 -4.15 -19.57
CA LYS A 616 5.19 -4.61 -20.96
C LYS A 616 6.22 -5.74 -21.10
N ASN A 617 7.33 -5.66 -20.37
CA ASN A 617 8.47 -6.59 -20.50
C ASN A 617 8.69 -7.46 -19.26
N THR A 618 7.90 -7.30 -18.20
CA THR A 618 8.10 -8.02 -16.94
C THR A 618 6.85 -8.79 -16.53
N TRP A 619 7.05 -9.96 -15.93
CA TRP A 619 5.97 -10.82 -15.48
C TRP A 619 6.37 -11.61 -14.23
N SER A 620 5.37 -12.12 -13.53
CA SER A 620 5.51 -13.14 -12.49
C SER A 620 5.14 -14.50 -13.08
N GLU A 621 5.92 -15.53 -12.80
CA GLU A 621 5.51 -16.90 -13.09
C GLU A 621 4.44 -17.36 -12.09
N LYS A 622 3.78 -18.47 -12.40
CA LYS A 622 2.93 -19.15 -11.44
C LYS A 622 3.79 -19.67 -10.29
N TYR A 623 3.43 -19.32 -9.06
CA TYR A 623 4.20 -19.75 -7.89
C TYR A 623 3.31 -20.16 -6.71
N ARG A 624 3.95 -20.79 -5.75
CA ARG A 624 3.46 -21.03 -4.41
C ARG A 624 4.57 -20.67 -3.42
N ARG A 625 4.19 -20.04 -2.31
CA ARG A 625 5.11 -19.66 -1.23
C ARG A 625 4.50 -20.07 0.10
N PHE A 626 5.34 -20.58 1.00
CA PHE A 626 4.97 -20.91 2.37
C PHE A 626 5.92 -20.20 3.31
N ASP A 627 5.36 -19.47 4.27
CA ASP A 627 6.10 -18.79 5.32
C ASP A 627 5.68 -19.38 6.67
N VAL A 628 6.66 -19.62 7.55
CA VAL A 628 6.42 -20.23 8.87
C VAL A 628 7.02 -19.34 9.94
N ARG A 629 6.28 -19.18 11.04
CA ARG A 629 6.77 -18.50 12.23
C ARG A 629 6.50 -19.36 13.46
N LEU A 630 7.51 -19.49 14.33
CA LEU A 630 7.41 -20.08 15.65
C LEU A 630 7.84 -19.03 16.67
N ALA A 631 6.98 -18.71 17.63
CA ALA A 631 7.25 -17.70 18.63
C ALA A 631 7.00 -18.23 20.04
N TYR A 632 7.76 -17.73 20.99
CA TYR A 632 7.66 -18.02 22.40
C TYR A 632 7.59 -16.69 23.17
N PRO A 633 6.41 -16.27 23.64
CA PRO A 633 6.29 -15.17 24.57
C PRO A 633 6.76 -15.59 25.97
N PHE A 634 7.51 -14.73 26.63
CA PHE A 634 8.01 -14.99 27.97
C PHE A 634 7.82 -13.78 28.89
N ARG A 635 7.93 -14.01 30.19
CA ARG A 635 7.93 -12.99 31.21
C ARG A 635 9.07 -13.27 32.18
N TRP A 636 9.86 -12.23 32.45
CA TRP A 636 10.95 -12.29 33.42
C TRP A 636 10.94 -11.04 34.28
N ALA A 637 10.55 -11.21 35.56
CA ALA A 637 10.29 -10.13 36.48
C ALA A 637 9.27 -9.11 35.91
N THR A 638 9.66 -7.85 35.74
CA THR A 638 8.84 -6.77 35.17
C THR A 638 8.87 -6.73 33.64
N TRP A 639 9.79 -7.49 33.01
CA TRP A 639 9.94 -7.52 31.56
C TRP A 639 9.02 -8.56 30.94
N GLY A 640 8.29 -8.15 29.90
CA GLY A 640 7.70 -9.05 28.93
C GLY A 640 8.63 -9.21 27.74
N GLY A 641 8.41 -10.23 26.91
CA GLY A 641 9.20 -10.38 25.71
C GLY A 641 8.73 -11.53 24.82
N GLU A 642 9.34 -11.63 23.67
CA GLU A 642 9.07 -12.67 22.67
C GLU A 642 10.39 -13.04 21.98
N VAL A 643 10.62 -14.34 21.81
CA VAL A 643 11.59 -14.88 20.87
C VAL A 643 10.84 -15.51 19.72
N ALA A 644 11.11 -15.10 18.49
CA ALA A 644 10.46 -15.63 17.31
C ALA A 644 11.45 -16.04 16.23
N TYR A 645 11.24 -17.21 15.64
CA TYR A 645 11.97 -17.67 14.47
C TYR A 645 11.05 -17.70 13.28
N THR A 646 11.43 -16.99 12.21
CA THR A 646 10.62 -16.88 10.99
C THR A 646 11.42 -17.40 9.79
N VAL A 647 10.75 -18.16 8.94
CA VAL A 647 11.26 -18.64 7.65
C VAL A 647 10.27 -18.23 6.57
N GLN A 648 10.69 -17.41 5.64
CA GLN A 648 9.96 -17.07 4.41
C GLN A 648 10.42 -17.97 3.26
N SER A 649 9.49 -18.26 2.32
CA SER A 649 9.75 -19.15 1.18
C SER A 649 10.34 -20.51 1.61
N LEU A 650 9.73 -21.15 2.60
CA LEU A 650 10.17 -22.43 3.16
C LEU A 650 10.37 -23.51 2.08
N ASN A 651 9.55 -23.49 1.05
CA ASN A 651 9.56 -24.42 -0.07
C ASN A 651 10.62 -24.09 -1.15
N GLY A 652 11.48 -23.11 -0.91
CA GLY A 652 12.56 -22.71 -1.82
C GLY A 652 12.21 -21.53 -2.72
N GLY A 653 13.15 -21.17 -3.57
CA GLY A 653 13.08 -20.01 -4.44
C GLY A 653 11.97 -20.10 -5.50
N HIS A 654 11.37 -18.96 -5.82
CA HIS A 654 10.40 -18.80 -6.89
C HIS A 654 10.54 -17.42 -7.55
N ASN A 655 10.01 -17.26 -8.79
CA ASN A 655 10.17 -16.04 -9.56
C ASN A 655 8.89 -15.20 -9.48
N GLU A 656 8.95 -14.10 -8.77
CA GLU A 656 7.91 -13.07 -8.76
C GLU A 656 8.20 -11.94 -9.76
N TYR A 657 9.42 -11.90 -10.33
CA TYR A 657 9.83 -10.89 -11.29
C TYR A 657 10.78 -11.51 -12.33
N LYS A 658 10.34 -11.53 -13.58
CA LYS A 658 11.12 -11.90 -14.77
C LYS A 658 11.10 -10.76 -15.77
N TRP A 659 12.21 -10.56 -16.47
CA TRP A 659 12.33 -9.56 -17.53
C TRP A 659 12.78 -10.18 -18.83
N SER A 660 12.11 -9.85 -19.95
CA SER A 660 12.36 -10.45 -21.25
C SER A 660 13.75 -10.17 -21.85
N GLY A 661 14.40 -9.12 -21.38
CA GLY A 661 15.75 -8.71 -21.85
C GLY A 661 16.90 -9.25 -20.99
N ASP A 662 16.61 -9.97 -19.92
CA ASP A 662 17.62 -10.42 -18.96
C ASP A 662 17.48 -11.94 -18.74
N PRO A 663 18.54 -12.73 -19.01
CA PRO A 663 18.53 -14.16 -18.71
C PRO A 663 18.56 -14.45 -17.21
N ASN A 664 18.83 -13.46 -16.37
CA ASN A 664 18.95 -13.62 -14.94
C ASN A 664 17.65 -13.21 -14.25
N ASP A 665 16.90 -14.22 -13.82
CA ASP A 665 15.67 -14.02 -13.07
C ASP A 665 15.96 -13.52 -11.66
N ARG A 666 15.13 -12.62 -11.16
CA ARG A 666 15.13 -12.25 -9.73
C ARG A 666 14.31 -13.26 -8.95
N VAL A 667 14.96 -13.92 -8.02
CA VAL A 667 14.39 -15.03 -7.26
C VAL A 667 14.09 -14.58 -5.83
N VAL A 668 12.84 -14.71 -5.41
CA VAL A 668 12.46 -14.64 -3.99
C VAL A 668 12.88 -15.97 -3.37
N ASP A 669 14.06 -16.00 -2.74
CA ASP A 669 14.63 -17.22 -2.15
C ASP A 669 14.24 -17.36 -0.67
N ARG A 670 14.57 -18.50 -0.09
CA ARG A 670 14.33 -18.76 1.32
C ARG A 670 15.13 -17.77 2.18
N ARG A 671 14.42 -17.06 3.07
CA ARG A 671 14.96 -16.15 4.08
C ARG A 671 14.57 -16.63 5.46
N GLN A 672 15.44 -16.44 6.43
CA GLN A 672 15.16 -16.81 7.81
C GLN A 672 15.84 -15.85 8.78
N TRP A 673 15.17 -15.58 9.90
CA TRP A 673 15.71 -14.73 10.95
C TRP A 673 15.16 -15.08 12.32
N LEU A 674 15.93 -14.74 13.33
CA LEU A 674 15.54 -14.77 14.72
C LEU A 674 15.26 -13.34 15.20
N THR A 675 14.15 -13.14 15.87
CA THR A 675 13.77 -11.88 16.51
C THR A 675 13.72 -12.06 18.01
N LEU A 676 14.35 -11.15 18.74
CA LEU A 676 14.18 -10.97 20.18
C LEU A 676 13.51 -9.63 20.42
N ARG A 677 12.42 -9.64 21.18
CA ARG A 677 11.73 -8.45 21.66
C ARG A 677 11.64 -8.44 23.18
N LEU A 678 11.85 -7.29 23.77
CA LEU A 678 11.74 -7.02 25.20
C LEU A 678 10.85 -5.80 25.41
N ASP A 679 9.88 -5.92 26.29
CA ASP A 679 8.91 -4.88 26.66
C ASP A 679 8.97 -4.65 28.18
N TYR A 680 9.13 -3.37 28.65
CA TYR A 680 9.19 -2.94 30.05
C TYR A 680 8.10 -1.93 30.38
#